data_3b7e028ea3e680490e81ff7e1c095796
#
_entry.id   3b7e028ea3e680490e81ff7e1c095796
#
_cell.length_a   1.000
_cell.length_b   1.000
_cell.length_c   1.000
_cell.angle_alpha   90.00
_cell.angle_beta   90.00
_cell.angle_gamma   90.00
#
_symmetry.space_group_name_H-M   'P 1'
#
loop_
_entity.id
_entity.type
_entity.pdbx_description
1 polymer ?
#
loop_
_entity_poly.entity_id
_entity_poly.type
_entity_poly.pdbx_seq_one_letter_code
_entity_poly.pdbx_strand_id
1 'polypeptide(L)'
;MKYTCLILLWSLFATMALPADNLIQSISIVPCPESITPGTGYFTFSGKTDFTVENEEQAEVARCFSALFTQAAGFTPCVKVGEKKGKISFLTDDALKSEAYHLEITPRQIIVKASDTKGFFYALQTIRQLLPASIEGTAVVETADWSVPAMTIKDEPRFGYRGLMVDVARFFIPKENLLRIIDCMGMLKINTLHLHLVDDNGWRIEIKRYPLLTEIGSRRVDRPGKSFPERRNPRQGEPTVEKGFYTQEDIREIVAYATRHQVEVIPEIEMPAHSNAALASYPLLACPVVDKFIGVLPGLGGNHADVIFCAGNDSVFTFLQGVIDEVVELFPSRYIHLGGDEARKTHWKECPLCQERMRQEGLEDEEALQGYFMARMSKYVQSKGKEAMGWDELTNTRIPDGAIIYGWRGYGQAAVKAAEQGHRFVMTPARIMYLIRYQGPQWFEPLTYFGNNTLKDVYRYEPIQKEWSPEVRSLLMGVQASMWTEFCNKPEDVEYQLFPRLAALAEVAWTQPWHKNWRSFLVAMDKFNEHLSAKGIVFACSMYNIQHTVTPVNGKLQVKLECERPDVEIRYTMDGKEPTDRSLLYKSPLMVTGTQTIKCTTYRAGRQMGKTLTLPLVWNKATAKPVLGNTQAGKILVNGIRGSLRQSDFEWHSWESSDSVAFTIDLQKKESLRSVSVGCITNYGMAAHKPADIEVWVSNDNRDYRKVSGKQFTDGEIFREGTFKEDVVLDLNKEIGRYVRIIAKGAGECPATHVRPGQEARIYFDEVMIE
;
A
#
# COMPACT_ATOMS: atom_id res chain seq x y z
N MET A 1 2.88 76.70 -37.94
CA MET A 1 1.61 76.22 -37.33
C MET A 1 1.56 74.74 -37.41
N LYS A 2 1.89 74.06 -36.34
CA LYS A 2 1.82 72.61 -36.22
C LYS A 2 0.98 72.26 -34.97
N TYR A 3 -0.17 71.69 -35.16
CA TYR A 3 -1.01 71.25 -34.06
C TYR A 3 -0.62 69.78 -33.71
N THR A 4 -0.21 69.59 -32.43
CA THR A 4 0.08 68.29 -31.87
C THR A 4 -1.17 67.84 -31.14
N CYS A 5 -1.81 66.75 -31.61
CA CYS A 5 -2.92 66.08 -30.91
C CYS A 5 -2.35 65.10 -29.90
N LEU A 6 -2.64 65.33 -28.61
CA LEU A 6 -2.38 64.40 -27.52
C LEU A 6 -3.56 63.42 -27.47
N ILE A 7 -3.31 62.11 -27.77
CA ILE A 7 -4.26 61.06 -27.57
C ILE A 7 -3.97 60.44 -26.20
N LEU A 8 -4.89 60.63 -25.24
CA LEU A 8 -4.93 59.89 -23.96
C LEU A 8 -5.49 58.50 -24.22
N LEU A 9 -4.63 57.47 -24.12
CA LEU A 9 -5.07 56.07 -24.03
C LEU A 9 -5.48 55.80 -22.58
N TRP A 10 -6.78 55.63 -22.36
CA TRP A 10 -7.33 54.97 -21.17
C TRP A 10 -7.24 53.48 -21.38
N SER A 11 -6.31 52.81 -20.67
CA SER A 11 -6.28 51.35 -20.54
C SER A 11 -7.36 50.92 -19.54
N LEU A 12 -8.49 50.47 -20.07
CA LEU A 12 -9.46 49.69 -19.30
C LEU A 12 -8.82 48.32 -18.97
N PHE A 13 -8.39 48.10 -17.74
CA PHE A 13 -8.21 46.80 -17.20
C PHE A 13 -9.60 46.18 -16.96
N ALA A 14 -10.11 45.49 -17.94
CA ALA A 14 -11.22 44.56 -17.72
C ALA A 14 -10.68 43.34 -16.94
N THR A 15 -10.93 43.28 -15.65
CA THR A 15 -10.81 42.06 -14.88
C THR A 15 -11.83 41.07 -15.44
N MET A 16 -11.41 40.17 -16.31
CA MET A 16 -12.22 39.04 -16.72
C MET A 16 -12.44 38.16 -15.47
N ALA A 17 -13.62 38.24 -14.88
CA ALA A 17 -14.09 37.24 -13.94
C ALA A 17 -14.14 35.92 -14.71
N LEU A 18 -13.36 34.92 -14.27
CA LEU A 18 -13.44 33.55 -14.80
C LEU A 18 -14.89 33.02 -14.62
N PRO A 19 -15.41 32.26 -15.58
CA PRO A 19 -16.71 31.61 -15.43
C PRO A 19 -16.71 30.76 -14.14
N ALA A 20 -17.86 30.67 -13.46
CA ALA A 20 -18.02 29.92 -12.20
C ALA A 20 -17.51 28.47 -12.28
N ASP A 21 -17.66 27.82 -13.42
CA ASP A 21 -17.13 26.46 -13.67
C ASP A 21 -15.61 26.38 -13.63
N ASN A 22 -14.88 27.42 -14.03
CA ASN A 22 -13.41 27.49 -13.92
C ASN A 22 -12.94 27.80 -12.50
N LEU A 23 -13.75 28.48 -11.69
CA LEU A 23 -13.46 28.74 -10.27
C LEU A 23 -13.62 27.49 -9.42
N ILE A 24 -14.63 26.67 -9.68
CA ILE A 24 -14.84 25.38 -8.99
C ILE A 24 -13.68 24.40 -9.30
N GLN A 25 -13.17 24.40 -10.53
CA GLN A 25 -11.98 23.61 -10.91
C GLN A 25 -10.68 24.09 -10.25
N SER A 26 -10.63 25.30 -9.70
CA SER A 26 -9.45 25.84 -9.01
C SER A 26 -9.44 25.59 -7.49
N ILE A 27 -10.56 25.17 -6.90
CA ILE A 27 -10.67 24.86 -5.48
C ILE A 27 -10.28 23.41 -5.26
N SER A 28 -9.09 23.21 -4.69
CA SER A 28 -8.41 21.90 -4.63
C SER A 28 -8.33 21.42 -3.20
N ILE A 29 -9.29 20.59 -2.77
CA ILE A 29 -9.42 20.01 -1.42
C ILE A 29 -9.53 18.48 -1.54
N VAL A 30 -8.79 17.76 -0.71
CA VAL A 30 -8.84 16.30 -0.59
C VAL A 30 -9.09 15.92 0.88
N PRO A 31 -10.10 15.10 1.16
CA PRO A 31 -11.16 14.60 0.30
C PRO A 31 -12.11 15.70 -0.18
N CYS A 32 -12.76 15.46 -1.33
CA CYS A 32 -13.69 16.40 -1.94
C CYS A 32 -14.91 16.60 -1.04
N PRO A 33 -15.24 17.84 -0.66
CA PRO A 33 -16.43 18.15 0.13
C PRO A 33 -17.73 17.85 -0.62
N GLU A 34 -18.83 17.65 0.14
CA GLU A 34 -20.15 17.40 -0.43
C GLU A 34 -20.65 18.54 -1.31
N SER A 35 -20.43 19.78 -0.89
CA SER A 35 -20.76 20.94 -1.75
C SER A 35 -19.82 22.12 -1.49
N ILE A 36 -19.51 22.83 -2.59
CA ILE A 36 -18.73 24.07 -2.58
C ILE A 36 -19.46 25.11 -3.41
N THR A 37 -19.75 26.26 -2.81
CA THR A 37 -20.29 27.43 -3.51
C THR A 37 -19.28 28.56 -3.44
N PRO A 38 -18.63 28.94 -4.56
CA PRO A 38 -17.67 30.04 -4.58
C PRO A 38 -18.29 31.38 -4.18
N GLY A 39 -17.56 32.19 -3.42
CA GLY A 39 -17.87 33.57 -3.08
C GLY A 39 -16.94 34.57 -3.81
N THR A 40 -16.99 35.83 -3.43
CA THR A 40 -16.15 36.89 -4.01
C THR A 40 -15.18 37.43 -2.99
N GLY A 41 -13.87 37.46 -3.33
CA GLY A 41 -12.80 38.02 -2.51
C GLY A 41 -12.11 36.96 -1.66
N TYR A 42 -11.30 37.42 -0.71
CA TYR A 42 -10.44 36.55 0.12
C TYR A 42 -10.51 37.00 1.58
N PHE A 43 -10.42 36.03 2.51
CA PHE A 43 -10.15 36.30 3.90
C PHE A 43 -8.65 36.17 4.15
N THR A 44 -8.05 37.20 4.79
CA THR A 44 -6.61 37.24 5.07
C THR A 44 -6.36 37.08 6.56
N PHE A 45 -5.57 36.07 6.93
CA PHE A 45 -5.09 35.84 8.30
C PHE A 45 -3.97 36.84 8.62
N SER A 46 -3.96 37.30 9.88
CA SER A 46 -2.96 38.22 10.41
C SER A 46 -2.86 38.08 11.93
N GLY A 47 -1.90 38.77 12.55
CA GLY A 47 -1.80 38.88 14.01
C GLY A 47 -3.03 39.51 14.72
N LYS A 48 -3.96 40.10 13.94
CA LYS A 48 -5.24 40.63 14.45
C LYS A 48 -6.41 39.67 14.24
N THR A 49 -6.16 38.51 13.70
CA THR A 49 -7.17 37.43 13.55
C THR A 49 -7.39 36.79 14.92
N ASP A 50 -8.66 36.62 15.27
CA ASP A 50 -9.07 35.95 16.50
C ASP A 50 -10.14 34.90 16.23
N PHE A 51 -10.08 33.84 17.04
CA PHE A 51 -11.12 32.82 17.15
C PHE A 51 -12.00 33.16 18.33
N THR A 52 -13.31 33.03 18.15
CA THR A 52 -14.28 32.98 19.23
C THR A 52 -14.96 31.62 19.25
N VAL A 53 -14.92 30.99 20.42
CA VAL A 53 -15.37 29.62 20.62
C VAL A 53 -16.23 29.54 21.89
N GLU A 54 -17.12 28.55 21.98
CA GLU A 54 -18.10 28.45 23.04
C GLU A 54 -17.56 27.79 24.32
N ASN A 55 -16.59 26.85 24.16
CA ASN A 55 -16.06 26.07 25.27
C ASN A 55 -14.55 25.73 25.04
N GLU A 56 -13.95 25.09 26.04
CA GLU A 56 -12.53 24.77 26.05
C GLU A 56 -12.13 23.67 25.04
N GLU A 57 -13.02 22.71 24.74
CA GLU A 57 -12.78 21.67 23.75
C GLU A 57 -12.63 22.28 22.35
N GLN A 58 -13.52 23.20 21.99
CA GLN A 58 -13.41 23.98 20.76
C GLN A 58 -12.17 24.87 20.77
N ALA A 59 -11.77 25.42 21.92
CA ALA A 59 -10.58 26.24 22.06
C ALA A 59 -9.30 25.44 21.76
N GLU A 60 -9.22 24.20 22.21
CA GLU A 60 -8.06 23.33 21.92
C GLU A 60 -7.91 23.10 20.42
N VAL A 61 -9.00 22.82 19.71
CA VAL A 61 -8.99 22.68 18.23
C VAL A 61 -8.50 23.98 17.57
N ALA A 62 -8.99 25.13 18.00
CA ALA A 62 -8.58 26.43 17.46
C ALA A 62 -7.10 26.74 17.76
N ARG A 63 -6.60 26.41 18.97
CA ARG A 63 -5.18 26.58 19.35
C ARG A 63 -4.24 25.71 18.51
N CYS A 64 -4.59 24.43 18.30
CA CYS A 64 -3.81 23.53 17.44
C CYS A 64 -3.65 24.11 16.02
N PHE A 65 -4.72 24.62 15.45
CA PHE A 65 -4.67 25.29 14.14
C PHE A 65 -3.88 26.61 14.16
N SER A 66 -4.09 27.45 15.20
CA SER A 66 -3.39 28.75 15.35
C SER A 66 -1.88 28.56 15.48
N ALA A 67 -1.43 27.47 16.08
CA ALA A 67 -0.01 27.16 16.26
C ALA A 67 0.76 27.01 14.91
N LEU A 68 0.07 26.63 13.83
CA LEU A 68 0.69 26.54 12.50
C LEU A 68 1.19 27.93 12.05
N PHE A 69 0.43 28.99 12.30
CA PHE A 69 0.84 30.35 11.94
C PHE A 69 2.02 30.86 12.76
N THR A 70 2.18 30.39 14.01
CA THR A 70 3.33 30.78 14.83
C THR A 70 4.65 30.46 14.17
N GLN A 71 4.76 29.28 13.61
CA GLN A 71 5.98 28.80 12.97
C GLN A 71 6.15 29.36 11.55
N ALA A 72 5.08 29.33 10.75
CA ALA A 72 5.15 29.64 9.32
C ALA A 72 5.00 31.15 9.03
N ALA A 73 4.24 31.90 9.85
CA ALA A 73 3.89 33.27 9.59
C ALA A 73 4.43 34.30 10.62
N GLY A 74 4.99 33.82 11.74
CA GLY A 74 5.51 34.69 12.81
C GLY A 74 4.45 35.42 13.64
N PHE A 75 3.18 35.03 13.53
CA PHE A 75 2.08 35.50 14.37
C PHE A 75 1.17 34.37 14.79
N THR A 76 0.45 34.53 15.89
CA THR A 76 -0.49 33.53 16.40
C THR A 76 -1.89 34.13 16.50
N PRO A 77 -2.87 33.66 15.71
CA PRO A 77 -4.28 34.06 15.92
C PRO A 77 -4.71 33.73 17.36
N CYS A 78 -5.29 34.71 18.07
CA CYS A 78 -5.68 34.48 19.46
C CYS A 78 -7.01 33.71 19.56
N VAL A 79 -7.19 32.94 20.64
CA VAL A 79 -8.41 32.15 20.89
C VAL A 79 -9.09 32.69 22.14
N LYS A 80 -10.38 33.01 22.03
CA LYS A 80 -11.22 33.59 23.08
C LYS A 80 -12.43 32.71 23.36
N VAL A 81 -12.59 32.29 24.58
CA VAL A 81 -13.70 31.42 25.00
C VAL A 81 -14.86 32.28 25.52
N GLY A 82 -16.08 31.97 25.11
CA GLY A 82 -17.32 32.62 25.59
C GLY A 82 -17.60 34.01 25.00
N GLU A 83 -16.74 34.56 24.10
CA GLU A 83 -17.01 35.78 23.37
C GLU A 83 -17.89 35.52 22.13
N LYS A 84 -18.77 36.47 21.79
CA LYS A 84 -19.77 36.29 20.72
C LYS A 84 -19.37 36.80 19.37
N LYS A 85 -18.27 37.55 19.25
CA LYS A 85 -17.84 38.18 17.97
C LYS A 85 -16.32 38.13 17.82
N GLY A 86 -15.87 37.45 16.80
CA GLY A 86 -14.49 37.39 16.35
C GLY A 86 -14.40 37.35 14.83
N LYS A 87 -13.19 37.34 14.33
CA LYS A 87 -12.93 37.16 12.90
C LYS A 87 -13.26 35.73 12.44
N ILE A 88 -13.07 34.76 13.33
CA ILE A 88 -13.41 33.36 13.09
C ILE A 88 -14.31 32.92 14.27
N SER A 89 -15.51 32.45 13.98
CA SER A 89 -16.47 32.05 15.01
C SER A 89 -16.87 30.59 14.86
N PHE A 90 -16.78 29.84 15.97
CA PHE A 90 -17.34 28.50 16.08
C PHE A 90 -18.74 28.60 16.67
N LEU A 91 -19.69 27.97 16.03
CA LEU A 91 -21.09 27.95 16.46
C LEU A 91 -21.57 26.49 16.49
N THR A 92 -22.03 26.03 17.64
CA THR A 92 -22.63 24.70 17.75
C THR A 92 -23.97 24.68 17.03
N ASP A 93 -24.19 23.64 16.21
CA ASP A 93 -25.42 23.39 15.47
C ASP A 93 -25.79 21.91 15.60
N ASP A 94 -26.62 21.60 16.59
CA ASP A 94 -27.06 20.24 16.92
C ASP A 94 -27.90 19.56 15.83
N ALA A 95 -28.31 20.30 14.79
CA ALA A 95 -28.99 19.72 13.62
C ALA A 95 -28.02 19.01 12.66
N LEU A 96 -26.72 19.28 12.74
CA LEU A 96 -25.74 18.62 11.94
C LEU A 96 -25.40 17.23 12.51
N LYS A 97 -25.07 16.28 11.63
CA LYS A 97 -24.55 14.97 12.05
C LYS A 97 -23.17 15.12 12.69
N SER A 98 -22.79 14.12 13.50
CA SER A 98 -21.42 14.03 13.99
C SER A 98 -20.41 14.11 12.83
N GLU A 99 -19.29 14.82 13.06
CA GLU A 99 -18.22 15.05 12.08
C GLU A 99 -18.59 15.95 10.88
N ALA A 100 -19.87 16.28 10.67
CA ALA A 100 -20.31 17.21 9.64
C ALA A 100 -19.98 18.66 10.02
N TYR A 101 -19.79 19.51 9.02
CA TYR A 101 -19.59 20.93 9.22
C TYR A 101 -20.16 21.80 8.08
N HIS A 102 -20.54 23.03 8.44
CA HIS A 102 -20.80 24.11 7.50
C HIS A 102 -19.75 25.20 7.70
N LEU A 103 -19.04 25.56 6.63
CA LEU A 103 -17.98 26.55 6.63
C LEU A 103 -18.36 27.68 5.69
N GLU A 104 -18.48 28.89 6.22
CA GLU A 104 -18.71 30.13 5.45
C GLU A 104 -17.49 31.02 5.56
N ILE A 105 -16.84 31.31 4.43
CA ILE A 105 -15.68 32.20 4.31
C ILE A 105 -16.11 33.43 3.55
N THR A 106 -16.01 34.60 4.19
CA THR A 106 -16.21 35.91 3.57
C THR A 106 -14.95 36.76 3.73
N PRO A 107 -14.75 37.87 2.98
CA PRO A 107 -13.60 38.74 3.19
C PRO A 107 -13.50 39.35 4.60
N ARG A 108 -14.57 39.30 5.39
CA ARG A 108 -14.62 39.94 6.71
C ARG A 108 -14.52 38.95 7.86
N GLN A 109 -15.03 37.75 7.68
CA GLN A 109 -15.14 36.74 8.73
C GLN A 109 -15.24 35.31 8.18
N ILE A 110 -14.90 34.34 9.03
CA ILE A 110 -15.14 32.92 8.83
C ILE A 110 -16.12 32.43 9.92
N ILE A 111 -17.15 31.72 9.51
CA ILE A 111 -18.09 31.04 10.42
C ILE A 111 -17.98 29.55 10.20
N VAL A 112 -17.75 28.80 11.26
CA VAL A 112 -17.76 27.33 11.27
C VAL A 112 -18.93 26.88 12.13
N LYS A 113 -19.83 26.04 11.57
CA LYS A 113 -20.90 25.37 12.32
C LYS A 113 -20.65 23.88 12.31
N ALA A 114 -20.78 23.25 13.48
CA ALA A 114 -20.66 21.81 13.67
C ALA A 114 -21.41 21.40 14.93
N SER A 115 -21.80 20.12 15.03
CA SER A 115 -22.45 19.58 16.23
C SER A 115 -21.44 19.09 17.28
N ASP A 116 -20.18 18.83 16.85
CA ASP A 116 -19.13 18.28 17.72
C ASP A 116 -17.74 18.84 17.38
N THR A 117 -16.79 18.55 18.27
CA THR A 117 -15.39 18.98 18.16
C THR A 117 -14.72 18.47 16.87
N LYS A 118 -15.11 17.29 16.38
CA LYS A 118 -14.55 16.71 15.15
C LYS A 118 -14.94 17.51 13.91
N GLY A 119 -16.20 17.98 13.82
CA GLY A 119 -16.66 18.82 12.71
C GLY A 119 -15.91 20.14 12.65
N PHE A 120 -15.64 20.80 13.79
CA PHE A 120 -14.80 22.00 13.86
C PHE A 120 -13.36 21.71 13.40
N PHE A 121 -12.79 20.60 13.84
CA PHE A 121 -11.45 20.19 13.43
C PHE A 121 -11.37 19.98 11.91
N TYR A 122 -12.30 19.24 11.31
CA TYR A 122 -12.28 18.97 9.86
C TYR A 122 -12.53 20.22 9.02
N ALA A 123 -13.32 21.16 9.49
CA ALA A 123 -13.46 22.47 8.85
C ALA A 123 -12.13 23.22 8.81
N LEU A 124 -11.35 23.19 9.91
CA LEU A 124 -10.03 23.80 9.96
C LEU A 124 -9.02 23.07 9.07
N GLN A 125 -9.08 21.74 8.95
CA GLN A 125 -8.23 21.02 7.99
C GLN A 125 -8.57 21.40 6.54
N THR A 126 -9.82 21.67 6.25
CA THR A 126 -10.24 22.22 4.94
C THR A 126 -9.64 23.60 4.71
N ILE A 127 -9.68 24.51 5.69
CA ILE A 127 -9.01 25.82 5.61
C ILE A 127 -7.50 25.67 5.45
N ARG A 128 -6.86 24.72 6.16
CA ARG A 128 -5.43 24.43 6.06
C ARG A 128 -5.01 24.10 4.62
N GLN A 129 -5.78 23.28 3.92
CA GLN A 129 -5.51 22.93 2.51
C GLN A 129 -5.77 24.08 1.53
N LEU A 130 -6.58 25.09 1.90
CA LEU A 130 -6.80 26.29 1.11
C LEU A 130 -5.69 27.33 1.30
N LEU A 131 -4.94 27.29 2.40
CA LEU A 131 -3.80 28.15 2.65
C LEU A 131 -2.60 27.77 1.75
N PRO A 132 -1.63 28.69 1.56
CA PRO A 132 -0.37 28.34 0.92
C PRO A 132 0.33 27.20 1.66
N ALA A 133 0.94 26.27 0.91
CA ALA A 133 1.63 25.10 1.46
C ALA A 133 2.75 25.47 2.46
N SER A 134 3.28 26.69 2.40
CA SER A 134 4.24 27.22 3.37
C SER A 134 3.70 27.24 4.82
N ILE A 135 2.38 27.08 5.04
CA ILE A 135 1.79 26.93 6.39
C ILE A 135 2.32 25.68 7.11
N GLU A 136 2.82 24.69 6.37
CA GLU A 136 3.42 23.46 6.90
C GLU A 136 4.90 23.64 7.30
N GLY A 137 5.49 24.80 6.98
CA GLY A 137 6.91 25.05 7.21
C GLY A 137 7.23 25.37 8.68
N THR A 138 8.49 25.13 9.06
CA THR A 138 9.03 25.41 10.39
C THR A 138 9.80 26.72 10.47
N ALA A 139 9.78 27.52 9.39
CA ALA A 139 10.44 28.83 9.30
C ALA A 139 9.46 29.87 8.77
N VAL A 140 9.59 31.11 9.26
CA VAL A 140 8.74 32.22 8.84
C VAL A 140 8.96 32.58 7.36
N VAL A 141 7.86 32.66 6.61
CA VAL A 141 7.84 33.07 5.20
C VAL A 141 7.14 34.43 5.08
N GLU A 142 7.91 35.52 5.12
CA GLU A 142 7.40 36.91 5.11
C GLU A 142 6.61 37.22 3.85
N THR A 143 6.91 36.58 2.72
CA THR A 143 6.29 36.87 1.40
C THR A 143 5.04 36.03 1.13
N ALA A 144 4.62 35.13 2.05
CA ALA A 144 3.45 34.31 1.85
C ALA A 144 2.16 35.12 2.01
N ASP A 145 1.22 34.92 1.11
CA ASP A 145 -0.14 35.46 1.21
C ASP A 145 -1.03 34.52 2.02
N TRP A 146 -1.21 34.82 3.29
CA TRP A 146 -2.02 34.02 4.23
C TRP A 146 -3.52 34.22 4.01
N SER A 147 -3.97 34.11 2.76
CA SER A 147 -5.36 34.33 2.35
C SER A 147 -6.02 33.05 1.86
N VAL A 148 -7.32 32.93 2.15
CA VAL A 148 -8.18 31.86 1.65
C VAL A 148 -9.35 32.45 0.86
N PRO A 149 -9.79 31.86 -0.26
CA PRO A 149 -10.87 32.38 -1.09
C PRO A 149 -12.21 32.33 -0.35
N ALA A 150 -13.06 33.33 -0.58
CA ALA A 150 -14.42 33.37 -0.06
C ALA A 150 -15.26 32.25 -0.70
N MET A 151 -15.96 31.47 0.13
CA MET A 151 -16.82 30.37 -0.31
C MET A 151 -17.70 29.88 0.82
N THR A 152 -18.70 29.07 0.47
CA THR A 152 -19.48 28.26 1.43
C THR A 152 -19.26 26.80 1.12
N ILE A 153 -18.96 26.02 2.17
CA ILE A 153 -18.75 24.56 2.08
C ILE A 153 -19.73 23.89 3.05
N LYS A 154 -20.41 22.85 2.58
CA LYS A 154 -21.10 21.87 3.42
C LYS A 154 -20.46 20.54 3.20
N ASP A 155 -20.20 19.82 4.29
CA ASP A 155 -19.43 18.60 4.22
C ASP A 155 -19.78 17.63 5.33
N GLU A 156 -19.82 16.34 5.01
CA GLU A 156 -20.02 15.24 5.95
C GLU A 156 -19.35 13.96 5.46
N PRO A 157 -18.88 13.07 6.35
CA PRO A 157 -18.24 11.83 5.94
C PRO A 157 -19.26 10.81 5.39
N ARG A 158 -18.81 10.01 4.41
CA ARG A 158 -19.54 8.85 3.91
C ARG A 158 -19.59 7.70 4.94
N PHE A 159 -18.44 7.43 5.61
CA PHE A 159 -18.30 6.37 6.60
C PHE A 159 -17.81 6.92 7.93
N GLY A 160 -18.31 6.35 9.04
CA GLY A 160 -17.86 6.68 10.39
C GLY A 160 -16.46 6.13 10.69
N TYR A 161 -16.08 4.98 10.14
CA TYR A 161 -14.76 4.38 10.25
C TYR A 161 -13.93 4.67 8.98
N ARG A 162 -12.80 5.35 9.14
CA ARG A 162 -11.87 5.69 8.06
C ARG A 162 -10.46 5.40 8.55
N GLY A 163 -9.97 4.19 8.25
CA GLY A 163 -8.81 3.60 8.90
C GLY A 163 -7.52 3.61 8.08
N LEU A 164 -6.42 3.72 8.80
CA LEU A 164 -5.08 3.35 8.35
C LEU A 164 -4.48 2.38 9.37
N MET A 165 -4.14 1.16 8.94
CA MET A 165 -3.27 0.27 9.72
C MET A 165 -1.81 0.56 9.39
N VAL A 166 -0.97 0.60 10.41
CA VAL A 166 0.49 0.75 10.29
C VAL A 166 1.18 -0.38 11.05
N ASP A 167 1.97 -1.16 10.31
CA ASP A 167 2.82 -2.21 10.86
C ASP A 167 4.13 -1.61 11.39
N VAL A 168 4.30 -1.65 12.71
CA VAL A 168 5.53 -1.23 13.38
C VAL A 168 6.39 -2.42 13.81
N ALA A 169 5.91 -3.65 13.59
CA ALA A 169 6.59 -4.87 14.01
C ALA A 169 7.70 -5.29 13.03
N ARG A 170 7.42 -5.30 11.71
CA ARG A 170 8.42 -5.68 10.70
C ARG A 170 9.48 -4.61 10.53
N PHE A 171 9.08 -3.35 10.48
CA PHE A 171 9.97 -2.20 10.55
C PHE A 171 9.50 -1.28 11.68
N PHE A 172 10.37 -1.02 12.67
CA PHE A 172 10.04 -0.08 13.76
C PHE A 172 10.04 1.36 13.25
N ILE A 173 8.92 2.04 13.39
CA ILE A 173 8.75 3.44 13.01
C ILE A 173 9.00 4.29 14.26
N PRO A 174 10.03 5.17 14.29
CA PRO A 174 10.22 6.09 15.40
C PRO A 174 8.99 6.93 15.70
N LYS A 175 8.76 7.24 16.98
CA LYS A 175 7.57 7.99 17.45
C LYS A 175 7.34 9.27 16.63
N GLU A 176 8.37 10.05 16.39
CA GLU A 176 8.29 11.32 15.67
C GLU A 176 7.77 11.14 14.23
N ASN A 177 8.16 10.03 13.55
CA ASN A 177 7.66 9.72 12.22
C ASN A 177 6.19 9.26 12.26
N LEU A 178 5.79 8.51 13.30
CA LEU A 178 4.40 8.11 13.49
C LEU A 178 3.50 9.33 13.74
N LEU A 179 3.96 10.30 14.55
CA LEU A 179 3.23 11.56 14.77
C LEU A 179 3.04 12.36 13.48
N ARG A 180 4.03 12.37 12.57
CA ARG A 180 3.89 12.99 11.24
C ARG A 180 2.82 12.31 10.38
N ILE A 181 2.72 10.98 10.45
CA ILE A 181 1.67 10.22 9.76
C ILE A 181 0.30 10.58 10.33
N ILE A 182 0.16 10.66 11.66
CA ILE A 182 -1.09 11.04 12.35
C ILE A 182 -1.54 12.46 11.94
N ASP A 183 -0.64 13.43 11.83
CA ASP A 183 -0.98 14.76 11.35
C ASP A 183 -1.51 14.75 9.91
N CYS A 184 -0.86 13.98 9.02
CA CYS A 184 -1.36 13.79 7.64
C CYS A 184 -2.72 13.07 7.61
N MET A 185 -2.97 12.12 8.51
CA MET A 185 -4.29 11.49 8.67
C MET A 185 -5.35 12.52 9.03
N GLY A 186 -5.06 13.39 9.99
CA GLY A 186 -5.95 14.51 10.37
C GLY A 186 -6.25 15.43 9.19
N MET A 187 -5.23 15.84 8.42
CA MET A 187 -5.40 16.65 7.21
C MET A 187 -6.32 15.99 6.18
N LEU A 188 -6.27 14.67 6.07
CA LEU A 188 -7.07 13.85 5.16
C LEU A 188 -8.39 13.37 5.76
N LYS A 189 -8.74 13.81 6.98
CA LYS A 189 -9.96 13.43 7.69
C LYS A 189 -10.08 11.91 7.93
N ILE A 190 -8.95 11.21 8.02
CA ILE A 190 -8.85 9.79 8.41
C ILE A 190 -8.83 9.77 9.95
N ASN A 191 -9.76 9.02 10.56
CA ASN A 191 -10.04 9.11 11.99
C ASN A 191 -9.63 7.90 12.82
N THR A 192 -9.02 6.88 12.21
CA THR A 192 -8.64 5.66 12.94
C THR A 192 -7.25 5.19 12.53
N LEU A 193 -6.33 5.11 13.49
CA LEU A 193 -5.04 4.46 13.37
C LEU A 193 -5.12 3.07 13.99
N HIS A 194 -5.07 2.03 13.17
CA HIS A 194 -4.91 0.65 13.63
C HIS A 194 -3.41 0.37 13.74
N LEU A 195 -2.90 0.19 14.94
CA LEU A 195 -1.48 0.05 15.22
C LEU A 195 -1.11 -1.43 15.44
N HIS A 196 -0.48 -2.04 14.44
CA HIS A 196 -0.02 -3.43 14.47
C HIS A 196 1.31 -3.51 15.23
N LEU A 197 1.20 -3.77 16.55
CA LEU A 197 2.28 -3.59 17.52
C LEU A 197 3.22 -4.80 17.65
N VAL A 198 2.76 -5.97 17.29
CA VAL A 198 3.46 -7.24 17.54
C VAL A 198 3.29 -8.20 16.39
N ASP A 199 4.37 -8.95 16.10
CA ASP A 199 4.41 -9.95 15.03
C ASP A 199 5.62 -10.87 15.23
N ASP A 200 5.82 -11.87 14.37
CA ASP A 200 6.99 -12.77 14.34
C ASP A 200 8.33 -12.01 14.34
N ASN A 201 8.33 -10.80 13.75
CA ASN A 201 9.51 -10.00 13.48
C ASN A 201 9.83 -8.97 14.56
N GLY A 202 8.95 -8.84 15.55
CA GLY A 202 9.21 -7.93 16.67
C GLY A 202 7.99 -7.68 17.56
N TRP A 203 8.28 -7.44 18.82
CA TRP A 203 7.36 -6.94 19.83
C TRP A 203 7.68 -5.47 20.11
N ARG A 204 6.72 -4.56 19.94
CA ARG A 204 6.97 -3.11 19.89
C ARG A 204 6.28 -2.29 20.96
N ILE A 205 5.72 -2.91 21.99
CA ILE A 205 5.09 -2.21 23.12
C ILE A 205 5.64 -2.72 24.44
N GLU A 206 5.99 -1.81 25.34
CA GLU A 206 6.41 -2.16 26.71
C GLU A 206 5.23 -2.73 27.50
N ILE A 207 5.41 -3.93 28.04
CA ILE A 207 4.50 -4.58 29.01
C ILE A 207 5.30 -4.81 30.30
N LYS A 208 5.06 -4.01 31.31
CA LYS A 208 5.88 -4.01 32.55
C LYS A 208 5.84 -5.35 33.29
N ARG A 209 4.70 -6.02 33.22
CA ARG A 209 4.54 -7.37 33.77
C ARG A 209 5.39 -8.42 33.07
N TYR A 210 5.75 -8.20 31.80
CA TYR A 210 6.47 -9.14 30.96
C TYR A 210 7.67 -8.47 30.26
N PRO A 211 8.74 -8.09 31.01
CA PRO A 211 9.83 -7.27 30.49
C PRO A 211 10.63 -7.93 29.36
N LEU A 212 10.71 -9.27 29.33
CA LEU A 212 11.43 -9.98 28.26
C LEU A 212 10.81 -9.73 26.87
N LEU A 213 9.55 -9.31 26.78
CA LEU A 213 8.90 -8.95 25.50
C LEU A 213 9.65 -7.82 24.79
N THR A 214 10.21 -6.87 25.53
CA THR A 214 11.04 -5.78 24.96
C THR A 214 12.53 -6.05 25.06
N GLU A 215 13.01 -6.77 26.06
CA GLU A 215 14.43 -7.13 26.20
C GLU A 215 14.88 -8.13 25.11
N ILE A 216 14.01 -9.07 24.72
CA ILE A 216 14.27 -10.11 23.71
C ILE A 216 13.44 -9.87 22.47
N GLY A 217 12.12 -9.70 22.62
CA GLY A 217 11.16 -9.63 21.49
C GLY A 217 11.34 -8.41 20.60
N SER A 218 11.94 -7.30 21.09
CA SER A 218 12.27 -6.14 20.27
C SER A 218 13.51 -6.32 19.41
N ARG A 219 14.30 -7.38 19.67
CA ARG A 219 15.62 -7.63 19.08
C ARG A 219 15.57 -8.78 18.09
N ARG A 220 16.29 -8.67 16.99
CA ARG A 220 16.43 -9.77 16.02
C ARG A 220 17.80 -9.78 15.36
N VAL A 221 18.13 -10.91 14.75
CA VAL A 221 19.35 -11.04 13.94
C VAL A 221 19.26 -10.09 12.73
N ASP A 222 20.34 -9.38 12.44
CA ASP A 222 20.43 -8.53 11.27
C ASP A 222 20.83 -9.33 10.01
N ARG A 223 20.25 -8.96 8.85
CA ARG A 223 20.53 -9.61 7.55
C ARG A 223 20.80 -8.53 6.50
N PRO A 224 21.91 -7.78 6.62
CA PRO A 224 22.19 -6.67 5.73
C PRO A 224 22.29 -7.13 4.27
N GLY A 225 21.75 -6.30 3.35
CA GLY A 225 21.78 -6.57 1.92
C GLY A 225 20.83 -7.68 1.44
N LYS A 226 20.02 -8.28 2.32
CA LYS A 226 19.01 -9.26 1.95
C LYS A 226 17.61 -8.66 1.99
N SER A 227 16.83 -8.89 0.94
CA SER A 227 15.39 -8.57 0.95
C SER A 227 14.66 -9.43 1.99
N PHE A 228 13.52 -8.96 2.45
CA PHE A 228 12.76 -9.64 3.51
C PHE A 228 12.54 -11.14 3.24
N PRO A 229 12.14 -11.59 2.02
CA PRO A 229 11.97 -13.00 1.72
C PRO A 229 13.26 -13.82 1.68
N GLU A 230 14.43 -13.19 1.52
CA GLU A 230 15.73 -13.87 1.46
C GLU A 230 16.40 -14.02 2.82
N ARG A 231 15.82 -13.42 3.88
CA ARG A 231 16.40 -13.44 5.23
C ARG A 231 16.22 -14.81 5.86
N ARG A 232 17.33 -15.48 6.13
CA ARG A 232 17.36 -16.80 6.81
C ARG A 232 16.97 -16.66 8.27
N ASN A 233 16.30 -17.67 8.81
CA ASN A 233 15.94 -17.79 10.21
C ASN A 233 17.17 -17.65 11.15
N PRO A 234 16.96 -17.20 12.40
CA PRO A 234 18.02 -17.09 13.39
C PRO A 234 18.47 -18.49 13.84
N ARG A 235 19.72 -18.58 14.29
CA ARG A 235 20.29 -19.77 14.93
C ARG A 235 20.52 -19.47 16.41
N GLN A 236 20.49 -20.53 17.21
CA GLN A 236 20.79 -20.39 18.63
C GLN A 236 22.19 -19.76 18.85
N GLY A 237 22.27 -18.77 19.73
CA GLY A 237 23.53 -18.03 20.02
C GLY A 237 23.94 -17.01 18.96
N GLU A 238 23.18 -16.81 17.91
CA GLU A 238 23.47 -15.78 16.90
C GLU A 238 23.19 -14.36 17.48
N PRO A 239 24.13 -13.39 17.31
CA PRO A 239 23.97 -12.05 17.86
C PRO A 239 22.73 -11.32 17.31
N THR A 240 21.97 -10.68 18.19
CA THR A 240 20.81 -9.87 17.85
C THR A 240 21.09 -8.39 18.00
N VAL A 241 20.40 -7.56 17.22
CA VAL A 241 20.42 -6.10 17.35
C VAL A 241 19.05 -5.60 17.76
N GLU A 242 19.02 -4.55 18.56
CA GLU A 242 17.79 -3.86 18.91
C GLU A 242 17.19 -3.20 17.66
N LYS A 243 15.88 -3.28 17.53
CA LYS A 243 15.13 -2.65 16.43
C LYS A 243 14.19 -1.56 16.92
N GLY A 244 14.00 -1.42 18.23
CA GLY A 244 13.16 -0.42 18.87
C GLY A 244 11.82 -0.97 19.37
N PHE A 245 11.24 -0.23 20.30
CA PHE A 245 9.87 -0.42 20.83
C PHE A 245 9.40 0.92 21.42
N TYR A 246 8.09 1.03 21.67
CA TYR A 246 7.50 2.16 22.37
C TYR A 246 7.40 1.84 23.86
N THR A 247 7.88 2.75 24.70
CA THR A 247 7.60 2.75 26.13
C THR A 247 6.11 3.06 26.36
N GLN A 248 5.59 2.75 27.54
CA GLN A 248 4.22 3.14 27.88
C GLN A 248 4.02 4.65 27.83
N GLU A 249 5.05 5.44 28.13
CA GLU A 249 5.00 6.89 27.98
C GLU A 249 4.91 7.32 26.51
N ASP A 250 5.72 6.71 25.63
CA ASP A 250 5.60 6.96 24.18
C ASP A 250 4.19 6.66 23.65
N ILE A 251 3.58 5.56 24.12
CA ILE A 251 2.20 5.23 23.75
C ILE A 251 1.22 6.31 24.25
N ARG A 252 1.36 6.78 25.49
CA ARG A 252 0.50 7.86 26.01
C ARG A 252 0.65 9.15 25.20
N GLU A 253 1.88 9.49 24.81
CA GLU A 253 2.14 10.66 23.96
C GLU A 253 1.52 10.49 22.56
N ILE A 254 1.67 9.31 21.93
CA ILE A 254 1.08 8.98 20.61
C ILE A 254 -0.45 9.10 20.70
N VAL A 255 -1.07 8.49 21.70
CA VAL A 255 -2.53 8.52 21.91
C VAL A 255 -3.03 9.94 22.15
N ALA A 256 -2.35 10.71 23.01
CA ALA A 256 -2.71 12.10 23.27
C ALA A 256 -2.56 12.98 22.02
N TYR A 257 -1.52 12.78 21.22
CA TYR A 257 -1.34 13.48 19.96
C TYR A 257 -2.42 13.13 18.95
N ALA A 258 -2.72 11.83 18.79
CA ALA A 258 -3.76 11.34 17.90
C ALA A 258 -5.14 11.90 18.28
N THR A 259 -5.47 11.94 19.57
CA THR A 259 -6.73 12.52 20.10
C THR A 259 -6.90 13.97 19.68
N ARG A 260 -5.84 14.80 19.80
CA ARG A 260 -5.88 16.21 19.33
C ARG A 260 -6.08 16.32 17.81
N HIS A 261 -5.70 15.29 17.04
CA HIS A 261 -5.90 15.21 15.59
C HIS A 261 -7.18 14.47 15.19
N GLN A 262 -8.08 14.21 16.16
CA GLN A 262 -9.33 13.47 15.99
C GLN A 262 -9.12 12.06 15.41
N VAL A 263 -8.01 11.40 15.78
CA VAL A 263 -7.65 10.05 15.37
C VAL A 263 -7.73 9.12 16.59
N GLU A 264 -8.57 8.11 16.52
CA GLU A 264 -8.63 7.01 17.49
C GLU A 264 -7.50 6.00 17.20
N VAL A 265 -6.76 5.57 18.23
CA VAL A 265 -5.71 4.56 18.10
C VAL A 265 -6.21 3.21 18.59
N ILE A 266 -6.32 2.23 17.68
CA ILE A 266 -6.73 0.85 17.98
C ILE A 266 -5.46 0.00 18.06
N PRO A 267 -5.14 -0.61 19.22
CA PRO A 267 -4.01 -1.53 19.33
C PRO A 267 -4.34 -2.91 18.78
N GLU A 268 -3.37 -3.53 18.11
CA GLU A 268 -3.43 -4.93 17.72
C GLU A 268 -2.38 -5.74 18.48
N ILE A 269 -2.84 -6.83 19.10
CA ILE A 269 -2.02 -7.84 19.76
C ILE A 269 -2.32 -9.18 19.10
N GLU A 270 -1.40 -9.65 18.30
CA GLU A 270 -1.53 -10.86 17.48
C GLU A 270 -1.59 -12.14 18.32
N MET A 271 -2.54 -12.99 17.99
CA MET A 271 -2.74 -14.33 18.54
C MET A 271 -3.67 -15.17 17.65
N PRO A 272 -3.54 -16.49 17.55
CA PRO A 272 -2.47 -17.30 18.16
C PRO A 272 -1.18 -17.32 17.34
N ALA A 273 -1.22 -16.91 16.07
CA ALA A 273 -0.08 -16.83 15.16
C ALA A 273 0.65 -15.50 15.27
N HIS A 274 1.61 -15.26 14.37
CA HIS A 274 2.47 -14.06 14.35
C HIS A 274 3.08 -13.76 15.73
N SER A 275 3.48 -14.81 16.43
CA SER A 275 3.82 -14.77 17.85
C SER A 275 5.27 -15.13 18.17
N ASN A 276 6.14 -15.34 17.16
CA ASN A 276 7.54 -15.73 17.39
C ASN A 276 8.32 -14.75 18.29
N ALA A 277 8.05 -13.44 18.22
CA ALA A 277 8.72 -12.48 19.11
C ALA A 277 8.33 -12.70 20.59
N ALA A 278 7.06 -12.97 20.86
CA ALA A 278 6.59 -13.31 22.20
C ALA A 278 7.11 -14.68 22.67
N LEU A 279 7.10 -15.68 21.79
CA LEU A 279 7.56 -17.03 22.09
C LEU A 279 9.09 -17.11 22.22
N ALA A 280 9.85 -16.28 21.52
CA ALA A 280 11.28 -16.13 21.76
C ALA A 280 11.56 -15.56 23.17
N SER A 281 10.68 -14.71 23.67
CA SER A 281 10.76 -14.11 25.02
C SER A 281 10.31 -15.08 26.10
N TYR A 282 9.27 -15.87 25.83
CA TYR A 282 8.64 -16.83 26.76
C TYR A 282 8.36 -18.19 26.07
N PRO A 283 9.41 -19.03 25.84
CA PRO A 283 9.28 -20.24 25.02
C PRO A 283 8.31 -21.30 25.57
N LEU A 284 8.05 -21.29 26.87
CA LEU A 284 7.09 -22.20 27.52
C LEU A 284 5.62 -21.97 27.09
N LEU A 285 5.34 -20.89 26.39
CA LEU A 285 4.01 -20.61 25.82
C LEU A 285 3.81 -21.29 24.46
N ALA A 286 4.86 -21.83 23.83
CA ALA A 286 4.74 -22.68 22.65
C ALA A 286 4.28 -24.09 23.00
N CYS A 287 3.85 -24.86 21.99
CA CYS A 287 3.55 -26.29 22.20
C CYS A 287 4.81 -27.07 22.61
N PRO A 288 4.73 -27.98 23.59
CA PRO A 288 5.88 -28.74 24.07
C PRO A 288 6.53 -29.66 23.02
N VAL A 289 5.86 -29.90 21.91
CA VAL A 289 6.38 -30.69 20.78
C VAL A 289 7.26 -29.87 19.82
N VAL A 290 7.40 -28.57 20.03
CA VAL A 290 8.30 -27.73 19.21
C VAL A 290 9.75 -28.07 19.58
N ASP A 291 10.48 -28.67 18.64
CA ASP A 291 11.85 -29.15 18.77
C ASP A 291 12.91 -28.21 18.18
N LYS A 292 12.48 -27.09 17.61
CA LYS A 292 13.34 -26.10 16.96
C LYS A 292 13.62 -24.86 17.84
N PHE A 293 14.74 -24.18 17.59
CA PHE A 293 15.04 -22.91 18.24
C PHE A 293 14.00 -21.85 17.92
N ILE A 294 13.39 -21.26 18.93
CA ILE A 294 12.43 -20.15 18.79
C ILE A 294 13.19 -18.84 18.92
N GLY A 295 13.16 -18.05 17.87
CA GLY A 295 13.79 -16.72 17.85
C GLY A 295 12.93 -15.71 17.11
N VAL A 296 13.19 -14.41 17.32
CA VAL A 296 12.54 -13.33 16.58
C VAL A 296 12.97 -13.40 15.13
N LEU A 297 12.00 -13.52 14.22
CA LEU A 297 12.27 -13.80 12.81
C LEU A 297 12.79 -12.54 12.08
N PRO A 298 13.88 -12.64 11.30
CA PRO A 298 14.34 -11.50 10.50
C PRO A 298 13.58 -11.31 9.18
N GLY A 299 12.87 -12.34 8.72
CA GLY A 299 12.15 -12.40 7.44
C GLY A 299 10.88 -13.24 7.56
N LEU A 300 10.48 -13.91 6.45
CA LEU A 300 9.24 -14.69 6.37
C LEU A 300 9.15 -15.92 7.29
N GLY A 301 10.25 -16.35 7.88
CA GLY A 301 10.28 -17.46 8.82
C GLY A 301 10.18 -18.85 8.20
N GLY A 302 9.56 -19.04 7.05
CA GLY A 302 9.38 -20.36 6.42
C GLY A 302 8.66 -21.32 7.35
N ASN A 303 9.34 -22.41 7.75
CA ASN A 303 8.82 -23.40 8.69
C ASN A 303 8.91 -22.97 10.18
N HIS A 304 9.46 -21.80 10.51
CA HIS A 304 9.44 -21.25 11.86
C HIS A 304 8.19 -20.39 12.11
N ALA A 305 7.52 -19.92 11.07
CA ALA A 305 6.24 -19.21 11.18
C ALA A 305 5.06 -20.12 11.54
N ASP A 306 5.27 -21.44 11.71
CA ASP A 306 4.29 -22.39 12.25
C ASP A 306 4.37 -22.56 13.78
N VAL A 307 5.33 -21.89 14.43
CA VAL A 307 5.44 -21.85 15.90
C VAL A 307 4.50 -20.77 16.42
N ILE A 308 3.38 -21.19 16.96
CA ILE A 308 2.30 -20.34 17.45
C ILE A 308 1.99 -20.64 18.92
N PHE A 309 1.23 -19.78 19.61
CA PHE A 309 0.81 -20.02 20.99
C PHE A 309 0.10 -21.37 21.14
N CYS A 310 0.41 -22.10 22.22
CA CYS A 310 -0.20 -23.39 22.51
C CYS A 310 -1.64 -23.20 23.02
N ALA A 311 -2.65 -23.58 22.23
CA ALA A 311 -4.06 -23.42 22.60
C ALA A 311 -4.52 -24.34 23.76
N GLY A 312 -3.79 -25.41 24.01
CA GLY A 312 -4.05 -26.31 25.14
C GLY A 312 -3.45 -25.85 26.47
N ASN A 313 -2.56 -24.86 26.48
CA ASN A 313 -1.86 -24.39 27.67
C ASN A 313 -2.56 -23.15 28.29
N ASP A 314 -3.17 -23.31 29.48
CA ASP A 314 -3.84 -22.21 30.16
C ASP A 314 -2.92 -21.06 30.56
N SER A 315 -1.60 -21.29 30.70
CA SER A 315 -0.64 -20.21 30.94
C SER A 315 -0.56 -19.21 29.79
N VAL A 316 -0.86 -19.63 28.54
CA VAL A 316 -0.96 -18.75 27.38
C VAL A 316 -2.08 -17.73 27.58
N PHE A 317 -3.25 -18.19 28.00
CA PHE A 317 -4.38 -17.28 28.25
C PHE A 317 -4.08 -16.33 29.40
N THR A 318 -3.48 -16.83 30.51
CA THR A 318 -3.08 -15.97 31.64
C THR A 318 -2.05 -14.92 31.19
N PHE A 319 -1.09 -15.29 30.36
CA PHE A 319 -0.11 -14.36 29.80
C PHE A 319 -0.78 -13.29 28.92
N LEU A 320 -1.60 -13.70 27.94
CA LEU A 320 -2.29 -12.77 27.04
C LEU A 320 -3.27 -11.86 27.78
N GLN A 321 -3.97 -12.37 28.78
CA GLN A 321 -4.82 -11.57 29.65
C GLN A 321 -4.02 -10.50 30.38
N GLY A 322 -2.83 -10.84 30.89
CA GLY A 322 -1.94 -9.87 31.54
C GLY A 322 -1.40 -8.81 30.57
N VAL A 323 -1.18 -9.16 29.29
CA VAL A 323 -0.84 -8.18 28.24
C VAL A 323 -2.03 -7.25 27.97
N ILE A 324 -3.23 -7.81 27.77
CA ILE A 324 -4.45 -7.03 27.52
C ILE A 324 -4.76 -6.09 28.67
N ASP A 325 -4.51 -6.48 29.93
CA ASP A 325 -4.73 -5.61 31.09
C ASP A 325 -3.95 -4.29 30.97
N GLU A 326 -2.66 -4.34 30.61
CA GLU A 326 -1.86 -3.13 30.44
C GLU A 326 -2.22 -2.36 29.15
N VAL A 327 -2.57 -3.05 28.08
CA VAL A 327 -3.02 -2.43 26.83
C VAL A 327 -4.30 -1.64 27.01
N VAL A 328 -5.27 -2.17 27.77
CA VAL A 328 -6.55 -1.48 28.07
C VAL A 328 -6.31 -0.16 28.80
N GLU A 329 -5.31 -0.08 29.70
CA GLU A 329 -4.97 1.14 30.43
C GLU A 329 -4.31 2.21 29.54
N LEU A 330 -3.60 1.79 28.51
CA LEU A 330 -2.86 2.68 27.61
C LEU A 330 -3.71 3.25 26.49
N PHE A 331 -4.71 2.49 26.02
CA PHE A 331 -5.51 2.84 24.87
C PHE A 331 -6.98 3.11 25.28
N PRO A 332 -7.44 4.36 25.21
CA PRO A 332 -8.83 4.71 25.51
C PRO A 332 -9.82 4.18 24.48
N SER A 333 -9.36 3.73 23.31
CA SER A 333 -10.20 3.14 22.26
C SER A 333 -11.17 2.10 22.83
N ARG A 334 -12.38 2.12 22.31
CA ARG A 334 -13.39 1.09 22.58
C ARG A 334 -12.97 -0.29 22.05
N TYR A 335 -12.05 -0.33 21.10
CA TYR A 335 -11.70 -1.51 20.34
C TYR A 335 -10.30 -2.03 20.67
N ILE A 336 -10.15 -3.38 20.62
CA ILE A 336 -8.85 -4.06 20.63
C ILE A 336 -8.88 -5.10 19.52
N HIS A 337 -7.90 -5.05 18.63
CA HIS A 337 -7.72 -6.04 17.57
C HIS A 337 -6.87 -7.20 18.08
N LEU A 338 -7.33 -8.45 17.89
CA LEU A 338 -6.72 -9.67 18.39
C LEU A 338 -6.00 -10.49 17.30
N GLY A 339 -5.90 -9.93 16.07
CA GLY A 339 -5.32 -10.64 14.94
C GLY A 339 -6.17 -11.83 14.49
N GLY A 340 -5.61 -13.03 14.53
CA GLY A 340 -6.27 -14.30 14.22
C GLY A 340 -5.96 -14.86 12.85
N ASP A 341 -5.10 -14.20 12.08
CA ASP A 341 -4.73 -14.57 10.72
C ASP A 341 -3.63 -15.63 10.66
N GLU A 342 -3.56 -16.29 9.52
CA GLU A 342 -2.50 -17.19 9.04
C GLU A 342 -2.01 -18.26 10.03
N ALA A 343 -2.80 -18.64 11.04
CA ALA A 343 -2.41 -19.62 12.04
C ALA A 343 -2.18 -21.02 11.43
N ARG A 344 -0.92 -21.44 11.39
CA ARG A 344 -0.52 -22.78 10.93
C ARG A 344 -0.56 -23.75 12.10
N LYS A 345 -1.50 -24.71 12.09
CA LYS A 345 -1.78 -25.62 13.19
C LYS A 345 -0.86 -26.87 13.22
N THR A 346 0.30 -26.84 12.57
CA THR A 346 1.22 -27.99 12.45
C THR A 346 1.50 -28.62 13.82
N HIS A 347 1.93 -27.82 14.79
CA HIS A 347 2.25 -28.33 16.12
C HIS A 347 1.01 -28.63 16.99
N TRP A 348 -0.14 -28.00 16.74
CA TRP A 348 -1.36 -28.29 17.49
C TRP A 348 -1.86 -29.73 17.24
N LYS A 349 -1.66 -30.25 16.01
CA LYS A 349 -2.04 -31.64 15.64
C LYS A 349 -1.31 -32.67 16.44
N GLU A 350 -0.07 -32.43 16.83
CA GLU A 350 0.78 -33.38 17.55
C GLU A 350 0.86 -33.04 19.05
N CYS A 351 0.41 -31.87 19.46
CA CYS A 351 0.54 -31.40 20.84
C CYS A 351 -0.47 -32.06 21.77
N PRO A 352 -0.03 -32.81 22.78
CA PRO A 352 -0.94 -33.50 23.70
C PRO A 352 -1.85 -32.55 24.47
N LEU A 353 -1.40 -31.33 24.78
CA LEU A 353 -2.21 -30.35 25.47
C LEU A 353 -3.32 -29.78 24.57
N CYS A 354 -3.03 -29.52 23.29
CA CYS A 354 -4.03 -29.05 22.31
C CYS A 354 -5.06 -30.15 22.04
N GLN A 355 -4.63 -31.40 21.85
CA GLN A 355 -5.51 -32.54 21.62
C GLN A 355 -6.38 -32.86 22.85
N GLU A 356 -5.84 -32.70 24.07
CA GLU A 356 -6.62 -32.84 25.31
C GLU A 356 -7.67 -31.71 25.41
N ARG A 357 -7.32 -30.46 25.09
CA ARG A 357 -8.27 -29.34 25.07
C ARG A 357 -9.40 -29.60 24.09
N MET A 358 -9.09 -30.06 22.88
CA MET A 358 -10.11 -30.39 21.88
C MET A 358 -11.09 -31.46 22.41
N ARG A 359 -10.59 -32.51 23.07
CA ARG A 359 -11.46 -33.52 23.68
C ARG A 359 -12.35 -32.96 24.80
N GLN A 360 -11.79 -32.13 25.67
CA GLN A 360 -12.52 -31.52 26.80
C GLN A 360 -13.63 -30.58 26.35
N GLU A 361 -13.38 -29.79 25.29
CA GLU A 361 -14.32 -28.80 24.77
C GLU A 361 -15.20 -29.33 23.63
N GLY A 362 -15.01 -30.63 23.22
CA GLY A 362 -15.77 -31.24 22.15
C GLY A 362 -15.53 -30.61 20.77
N LEU A 363 -14.30 -30.20 20.49
CA LEU A 363 -13.91 -29.56 19.23
C LEU A 363 -13.54 -30.58 18.18
N GLU A 364 -13.99 -30.40 16.94
CA GLU A 364 -13.83 -31.37 15.85
C GLU A 364 -12.42 -31.37 15.25
N ASP A 365 -11.78 -30.18 15.15
CA ASP A 365 -10.48 -30.02 14.52
C ASP A 365 -9.72 -28.80 15.09
N GLU A 366 -8.52 -28.55 14.59
CA GLU A 366 -7.66 -27.45 15.00
C GLU A 366 -8.20 -26.08 14.52
N GLU A 367 -9.07 -26.01 13.52
CA GLU A 367 -9.78 -24.76 13.18
C GLU A 367 -10.78 -24.43 14.29
N ALA A 368 -11.57 -25.42 14.76
CA ALA A 368 -12.48 -25.25 15.89
C ALA A 368 -11.70 -24.86 17.17
N LEU A 369 -10.48 -25.40 17.37
CA LEU A 369 -9.61 -25.03 18.48
C LEU A 369 -9.16 -23.56 18.37
N GLN A 370 -8.87 -23.04 17.18
CA GLN A 370 -8.60 -21.62 16.98
C GLN A 370 -9.84 -20.77 17.30
N GLY A 371 -11.02 -21.22 16.86
CA GLY A 371 -12.29 -20.55 17.21
C GLY A 371 -12.50 -20.46 18.72
N TYR A 372 -12.23 -21.56 19.46
CA TYR A 372 -12.25 -21.57 20.93
C TYR A 372 -11.25 -20.57 21.52
N PHE A 373 -10.01 -20.56 21.03
CA PHE A 373 -8.96 -19.65 21.48
C PHE A 373 -9.42 -18.18 21.34
N MET A 374 -9.86 -17.81 20.15
CA MET A 374 -10.30 -16.44 19.85
C MET A 374 -11.55 -16.06 20.63
N ALA A 375 -12.52 -16.97 20.80
CA ALA A 375 -13.71 -16.72 21.59
C ALA A 375 -13.38 -16.47 23.07
N ARG A 376 -12.44 -17.23 23.65
CA ARG A 376 -12.00 -17.06 25.03
C ARG A 376 -11.33 -15.70 25.24
N MET A 377 -10.47 -15.26 24.31
CA MET A 377 -9.81 -13.96 24.39
C MET A 377 -10.76 -12.80 24.09
N SER A 378 -11.68 -12.96 23.13
CA SER A 378 -12.74 -11.96 22.86
C SER A 378 -13.63 -11.73 24.09
N LYS A 379 -14.01 -12.80 24.77
CA LYS A 379 -14.78 -12.70 26.04
C LYS A 379 -14.00 -11.96 27.13
N TYR A 380 -12.67 -12.16 27.20
CA TYR A 380 -11.83 -11.44 28.13
C TYR A 380 -11.79 -9.94 27.81
N VAL A 381 -11.59 -9.56 26.55
CA VAL A 381 -11.65 -8.16 26.09
C VAL A 381 -12.99 -7.53 26.44
N GLN A 382 -14.10 -8.25 26.20
CA GLN A 382 -15.44 -7.78 26.57
C GLN A 382 -15.60 -7.57 28.09
N SER A 383 -14.99 -8.42 28.93
CA SER A 383 -15.01 -8.25 30.39
C SER A 383 -14.30 -6.98 30.87
N LYS A 384 -13.44 -6.38 30.01
CA LYS A 384 -12.79 -5.08 30.25
C LYS A 384 -13.61 -3.90 29.69
N GLY A 385 -14.82 -4.14 29.21
CA GLY A 385 -15.69 -3.11 28.61
C GLY A 385 -15.25 -2.68 27.20
N LYS A 386 -14.41 -3.48 26.52
CA LYS A 386 -13.95 -3.24 25.17
C LYS A 386 -14.61 -4.21 24.19
N GLU A 387 -14.50 -3.94 22.89
CA GLU A 387 -14.99 -4.81 21.81
C GLU A 387 -13.81 -5.41 21.07
N ALA A 388 -13.89 -6.72 20.78
CA ALA A 388 -12.85 -7.43 20.05
C ALA A 388 -13.02 -7.23 18.54
N MET A 389 -11.90 -7.03 17.86
CA MET A 389 -11.77 -7.04 16.39
C MET A 389 -10.82 -8.16 15.99
N GLY A 390 -10.91 -8.63 14.73
CA GLY A 390 -9.97 -9.59 14.19
C GLY A 390 -10.08 -9.75 12.68
N TRP A 391 -9.07 -10.39 12.12
CA TRP A 391 -9.02 -10.68 10.69
C TRP A 391 -10.10 -11.69 10.27
N ASP A 392 -10.37 -11.79 8.99
CA ASP A 392 -11.51 -12.55 8.47
C ASP A 392 -11.32 -14.08 8.54
N GLU A 393 -10.19 -14.61 9.04
CA GLU A 393 -10.01 -16.00 9.45
C GLU A 393 -10.95 -16.40 10.59
N LEU A 394 -11.39 -15.46 11.42
CA LEU A 394 -12.39 -15.71 12.44
C LEU A 394 -13.70 -16.28 11.87
N THR A 395 -13.93 -16.12 10.56
CA THR A 395 -15.09 -16.67 9.84
C THR A 395 -14.94 -18.13 9.43
N ASN A 396 -13.76 -18.72 9.64
CA ASN A 396 -13.54 -20.13 9.32
C ASN A 396 -14.32 -21.08 10.25
N THR A 397 -14.67 -20.59 11.45
CA THR A 397 -15.44 -21.30 12.45
C THR A 397 -16.57 -20.42 12.98
N ARG A 398 -17.15 -20.76 14.14
CA ARG A 398 -18.10 -19.87 14.81
C ARG A 398 -17.40 -18.55 15.20
N ILE A 399 -17.90 -17.44 14.67
CA ILE A 399 -17.39 -16.13 14.99
C ILE A 399 -17.69 -15.81 16.46
N PRO A 400 -16.72 -15.26 17.24
CA PRO A 400 -16.99 -14.84 18.61
C PRO A 400 -18.09 -13.78 18.68
N ASP A 401 -19.00 -13.93 19.66
CA ASP A 401 -20.15 -13.03 19.79
C ASP A 401 -19.71 -11.56 19.91
N GLY A 402 -20.29 -10.69 19.08
CA GLY A 402 -20.00 -9.26 19.04
C GLY A 402 -18.65 -8.88 18.40
N ALA A 403 -17.86 -9.82 17.91
CA ALA A 403 -16.61 -9.53 17.23
C ALA A 403 -16.83 -8.76 15.91
N ILE A 404 -15.93 -7.85 15.61
CA ILE A 404 -15.91 -7.06 14.38
C ILE A 404 -14.87 -7.65 13.44
N ILE A 405 -15.24 -7.88 12.17
CA ILE A 405 -14.42 -8.62 11.22
C ILE A 405 -13.77 -7.69 10.20
N TYR A 406 -12.46 -7.83 10.03
CA TYR A 406 -11.69 -7.11 9.01
C TYR A 406 -11.52 -7.99 7.78
N GLY A 407 -12.21 -7.62 6.70
CA GLY A 407 -12.19 -8.35 5.42
C GLY A 407 -10.97 -8.03 4.60
N TRP A 408 -9.93 -8.88 4.66
CA TRP A 408 -8.68 -8.66 3.95
C TRP A 408 -8.43 -9.67 2.82
N ARG A 409 -8.83 -10.94 2.99
CA ARG A 409 -8.55 -11.99 2.00
C ARG A 409 -9.23 -11.70 0.66
N GLY A 410 -8.39 -11.62 -0.40
CA GLY A 410 -8.86 -11.32 -1.74
C GLY A 410 -9.52 -9.94 -1.84
N TYR A 411 -10.83 -9.89 -1.95
CA TYR A 411 -11.67 -8.70 -1.97
C TYR A 411 -12.55 -8.55 -0.72
N GLY A 412 -12.27 -9.30 0.36
CA GLY A 412 -12.97 -9.19 1.64
C GLY A 412 -14.30 -9.95 1.74
N GLN A 413 -14.53 -10.97 0.89
CA GLN A 413 -15.80 -11.69 0.85
C GLN A 413 -16.16 -12.41 2.15
N ALA A 414 -15.15 -12.85 2.92
CA ALA A 414 -15.40 -13.53 4.20
C ALA A 414 -16.06 -12.60 5.23
N ALA A 415 -15.66 -11.32 5.29
CA ALA A 415 -16.31 -10.34 6.17
C ALA A 415 -17.78 -10.05 5.79
N VAL A 416 -18.10 -10.11 4.49
CA VAL A 416 -19.50 -9.99 4.03
C VAL A 416 -20.36 -11.16 4.54
N LYS A 417 -19.83 -12.40 4.52
CA LYS A 417 -20.50 -13.56 5.11
C LYS A 417 -20.69 -13.43 6.62
N ALA A 418 -19.75 -12.79 7.33
CA ALA A 418 -19.93 -12.47 8.75
C ALA A 418 -21.05 -11.45 8.97
N ALA A 419 -21.17 -10.46 8.09
CA ALA A 419 -22.27 -9.48 8.14
C ALA A 419 -23.64 -10.13 7.92
N GLU A 420 -23.74 -11.15 7.08
CA GLU A 420 -24.97 -11.94 6.90
C GLU A 420 -25.38 -12.68 8.20
N GLN A 421 -24.44 -12.86 9.14
CA GLN A 421 -24.66 -13.40 10.49
C GLN A 421 -24.84 -12.33 11.56
N GLY A 422 -24.90 -11.04 11.16
CA GLY A 422 -25.14 -9.91 12.06
C GLY A 422 -23.88 -9.27 12.65
N HIS A 423 -22.67 -9.62 12.20
CA HIS A 423 -21.42 -9.03 12.66
C HIS A 423 -21.10 -7.73 11.90
N ARG A 424 -20.67 -6.69 12.63
CA ARG A 424 -20.10 -5.49 12.01
C ARG A 424 -18.76 -5.83 11.34
N PHE A 425 -18.42 -5.07 10.31
CA PHE A 425 -17.18 -5.32 9.58
C PHE A 425 -16.53 -4.06 9.00
N VAL A 426 -15.24 -4.18 8.71
CA VAL A 426 -14.42 -3.17 8.04
C VAL A 426 -13.83 -3.79 6.77
N MET A 427 -13.85 -3.06 5.66
CA MET A 427 -13.26 -3.52 4.40
C MET A 427 -11.81 -3.03 4.28
N THR A 428 -10.88 -3.98 4.21
CA THR A 428 -9.45 -3.74 3.96
C THR A 428 -8.85 -4.74 2.96
N PRO A 429 -9.46 -4.93 1.77
CA PRO A 429 -9.10 -6.01 0.86
C PRO A 429 -7.65 -5.90 0.37
N ALA A 430 -6.88 -6.98 0.51
CA ALA A 430 -5.46 -7.03 0.17
C ALA A 430 -5.16 -6.70 -1.31
N ARG A 431 -6.13 -6.94 -2.19
CA ARG A 431 -6.00 -6.62 -3.63
C ARG A 431 -5.93 -5.13 -3.90
N ILE A 432 -6.56 -4.28 -3.06
CA ILE A 432 -6.75 -2.85 -3.30
C ILE A 432 -6.22 -1.99 -2.15
N MET A 433 -6.38 -2.42 -0.90
CA MET A 433 -6.09 -1.58 0.27
C MET A 433 -4.76 -1.89 0.97
N TYR A 434 -3.98 -2.88 0.49
CA TYR A 434 -2.63 -3.11 0.99
C TYR A 434 -1.64 -2.20 0.25
N LEU A 435 -1.18 -1.16 0.95
CA LEU A 435 -0.32 -0.11 0.37
C LEU A 435 1.16 -0.53 0.25
N ILE A 436 1.50 -1.75 0.61
CA ILE A 436 2.83 -2.32 0.39
C ILE A 436 3.08 -2.70 -1.10
N ARG A 437 2.06 -2.68 -1.96
CA ARG A 437 2.17 -3.05 -3.37
C ARG A 437 2.79 -1.94 -4.20
N TYR A 438 3.29 -2.28 -5.41
CA TYR A 438 3.84 -1.32 -6.36
C TYR A 438 2.80 -0.26 -6.76
N GLN A 439 3.19 1.02 -6.72
CA GLN A 439 2.31 2.13 -7.06
C GLN A 439 2.26 2.44 -8.56
N GLY A 440 3.15 1.84 -9.33
CA GLY A 440 3.28 2.05 -10.78
C GLY A 440 4.12 0.96 -11.43
N PRO A 441 4.69 1.23 -12.62
CA PRO A 441 5.53 0.27 -13.32
C PRO A 441 6.71 -0.21 -12.45
N GLN A 442 6.79 -1.51 -12.22
CA GLN A 442 7.66 -2.12 -11.21
C GLN A 442 9.15 -1.83 -11.38
N TRP A 443 9.61 -1.62 -12.61
CA TRP A 443 11.01 -1.25 -12.89
C TRP A 443 11.40 0.15 -12.39
N PHE A 444 10.44 1.01 -12.06
CA PHE A 444 10.68 2.33 -11.48
C PHE A 444 10.50 2.37 -9.95
N GLU A 445 9.86 1.35 -9.41
CA GLU A 445 9.48 1.30 -8.00
C GLU A 445 10.56 0.66 -7.11
N PRO A 446 10.65 1.03 -5.83
CA PRO A 446 11.43 0.26 -4.86
C PRO A 446 10.88 -1.16 -4.75
N LEU A 447 11.74 -2.10 -4.34
CA LEU A 447 11.33 -3.49 -4.15
C LEU A 447 10.25 -3.59 -3.08
N THR A 448 9.16 -4.28 -3.42
CA THR A 448 8.08 -4.58 -2.49
C THR A 448 7.39 -5.90 -2.89
N TYR A 449 6.23 -6.20 -2.31
CA TYR A 449 5.45 -7.37 -2.71
C TYR A 449 4.92 -7.27 -4.14
N PHE A 450 4.72 -8.42 -4.74
CA PHE A 450 4.19 -8.57 -6.10
C PHE A 450 2.78 -7.97 -6.25
N GLY A 451 2.51 -7.53 -7.47
CA GLY A 451 1.24 -6.93 -7.86
C GLY A 451 1.22 -5.42 -7.69
N ASN A 452 0.47 -4.79 -8.56
CA ASN A 452 0.30 -3.35 -8.58
C ASN A 452 -0.95 -2.93 -7.81
N ASN A 453 -0.89 -1.75 -7.23
CA ASN A 453 -2.00 -1.06 -6.59
C ASN A 453 -1.77 0.43 -6.77
N THR A 454 -2.20 0.97 -7.91
CA THR A 454 -1.92 2.34 -8.29
C THR A 454 -2.80 3.34 -7.52
N LEU A 455 -2.46 4.62 -7.59
CA LEU A 455 -3.29 5.70 -7.06
C LEU A 455 -4.74 5.60 -7.58
N LYS A 456 -4.89 5.28 -8.88
CA LYS A 456 -6.18 5.18 -9.53
C LYS A 456 -6.98 3.94 -9.11
N ASP A 457 -6.27 2.83 -8.80
CA ASP A 457 -6.91 1.61 -8.30
C ASP A 457 -7.55 1.88 -6.94
N VAL A 458 -6.82 2.49 -6.01
CA VAL A 458 -7.34 2.89 -4.68
C VAL A 458 -8.50 3.87 -4.85
N TYR A 459 -8.32 4.92 -5.66
CA TYR A 459 -9.35 5.94 -5.89
C TYR A 459 -10.66 5.34 -6.44
N ARG A 460 -10.57 4.35 -7.33
CA ARG A 460 -11.74 3.71 -7.97
C ARG A 460 -12.45 2.68 -7.11
N TYR A 461 -11.82 2.28 -6.02
CA TYR A 461 -12.43 1.28 -5.15
C TYR A 461 -13.82 1.73 -4.65
N GLU A 462 -14.79 0.82 -4.75
CA GLU A 462 -16.13 0.96 -4.19
C GLU A 462 -16.34 -0.17 -3.18
N PRO A 463 -16.37 0.15 -1.87
CA PRO A 463 -16.52 -0.87 -0.83
C PRO A 463 -17.90 -1.51 -0.79
N ILE A 464 -18.97 -0.75 -1.14
CA ILE A 464 -20.34 -1.24 -1.11
C ILE A 464 -20.68 -1.87 -2.46
N GLN A 465 -20.89 -3.17 -2.47
CA GLN A 465 -21.31 -3.88 -3.68
C GLN A 465 -22.82 -3.74 -3.89
N LYS A 466 -23.24 -3.72 -5.16
CA LYS A 466 -24.65 -3.51 -5.53
C LYS A 466 -25.56 -4.63 -5.02
N GLU A 467 -25.01 -5.84 -4.94
CA GLU A 467 -25.70 -7.07 -4.54
C GLU A 467 -25.98 -7.16 -3.04
N TRP A 468 -25.32 -6.36 -2.21
CA TRP A 468 -25.49 -6.42 -0.76
C TRP A 468 -26.87 -5.95 -0.34
N SER A 469 -27.49 -6.70 0.57
CA SER A 469 -28.75 -6.29 1.22
C SER A 469 -28.59 -5.01 2.03
N PRO A 470 -29.67 -4.28 2.34
CA PRO A 470 -29.62 -3.12 3.22
C PRO A 470 -29.05 -3.45 4.61
N GLU A 471 -29.33 -4.64 5.14
CA GLU A 471 -28.87 -5.13 6.44
C GLU A 471 -27.34 -5.28 6.42
N VAL A 472 -26.76 -5.95 5.42
CA VAL A 472 -25.30 -6.08 5.26
C VAL A 472 -24.66 -4.70 5.13
N ARG A 473 -25.24 -3.80 4.33
CA ARG A 473 -24.70 -2.42 4.16
C ARG A 473 -24.69 -1.65 5.47
N SER A 474 -25.70 -1.83 6.33
CA SER A 474 -25.79 -1.13 7.63
C SER A 474 -24.74 -1.59 8.65
N LEU A 475 -24.17 -2.79 8.46
CA LEU A 475 -23.13 -3.35 9.33
C LEU A 475 -21.71 -2.96 8.88
N LEU A 476 -21.55 -2.40 7.69
CA LEU A 476 -20.27 -1.87 7.23
C LEU A 476 -19.91 -0.61 8.03
N MET A 477 -18.86 -0.68 8.84
CA MET A 477 -18.36 0.47 9.58
C MET A 477 -17.61 1.45 8.65
N GLY A 478 -16.89 0.93 7.66
CA GLY A 478 -16.10 1.72 6.72
C GLY A 478 -14.96 0.95 6.08
N VAL A 479 -13.89 1.68 5.74
CA VAL A 479 -12.76 1.17 4.99
C VAL A 479 -11.43 1.49 5.68
N GLN A 480 -10.44 0.61 5.48
CA GLN A 480 -9.08 0.78 5.98
C GLN A 480 -8.08 0.48 4.88
N ALA A 481 -7.00 1.26 4.80
CA ALA A 481 -5.79 0.82 4.13
C ALA A 481 -4.82 0.19 5.12
N SER A 482 -4.06 -0.81 4.68
CA SER A 482 -3.06 -1.49 5.50
C SER A 482 -1.67 -1.27 4.93
N MET A 483 -0.80 -0.66 5.76
CA MET A 483 0.60 -0.40 5.44
C MET A 483 1.49 -1.40 6.16
N TRP A 484 1.75 -2.52 5.50
CA TRP A 484 2.73 -3.52 5.91
C TRP A 484 4.16 -3.06 5.60
N THR A 485 5.14 -3.42 6.44
CA THR A 485 6.48 -2.80 6.41
C THR A 485 7.64 -3.76 6.16
N GLU A 486 7.38 -4.96 5.64
CA GLU A 486 8.42 -5.98 5.40
C GLU A 486 9.54 -5.50 4.47
N PHE A 487 9.23 -4.60 3.54
CA PHE A 487 10.19 -4.05 2.58
C PHE A 487 10.68 -2.64 2.93
N CYS A 488 10.24 -2.09 4.07
CA CYS A 488 10.71 -0.80 4.55
C CYS A 488 12.03 -0.97 5.32
N ASN A 489 12.96 -0.04 5.11
CA ASN A 489 14.26 -0.02 5.79
C ASN A 489 14.51 1.32 6.49
N LYS A 490 13.71 2.32 6.21
CA LYS A 490 13.75 3.66 6.79
C LYS A 490 12.35 4.29 6.76
N PRO A 491 12.07 5.31 7.60
CA PRO A 491 10.74 5.94 7.67
C PRO A 491 10.24 6.50 6.34
N GLU A 492 11.14 7.01 5.49
CA GLU A 492 10.77 7.55 4.18
C GLU A 492 10.24 6.48 3.22
N ASP A 493 10.58 5.21 3.42
CA ASP A 493 10.03 4.10 2.63
C ASP A 493 8.53 3.92 2.98
N VAL A 494 8.16 4.10 4.25
CA VAL A 494 6.76 4.07 4.71
C VAL A 494 5.98 5.24 4.12
N GLU A 495 6.52 6.47 4.21
CA GLU A 495 5.92 7.66 3.63
C GLU A 495 5.70 7.51 2.12
N TYR A 496 6.72 7.02 1.39
CA TYR A 496 6.65 6.74 -0.04
C TYR A 496 5.51 5.76 -0.38
N GLN A 497 5.34 4.69 0.41
CA GLN A 497 4.29 3.71 0.18
C GLN A 497 2.89 4.24 0.53
N LEU A 498 2.78 5.08 1.54
CA LEU A 498 1.51 5.69 1.94
C LEU A 498 1.03 6.73 0.93
N PHE A 499 1.91 7.66 0.54
CA PHE A 499 1.51 8.81 -0.27
C PHE A 499 1.86 8.63 -1.75
N PRO A 500 0.94 9.04 -2.65
CA PRO A 500 -0.32 9.75 -2.42
C PRO A 500 -1.56 8.86 -2.19
N ARG A 501 -1.42 7.52 -2.10
CA ARG A 501 -2.59 6.59 -2.04
C ARG A 501 -3.45 6.76 -0.79
N LEU A 502 -2.89 7.24 0.32
CA LEU A 502 -3.67 7.57 1.52
C LEU A 502 -4.70 8.67 1.25
N ALA A 503 -4.39 9.63 0.37
CA ALA A 503 -5.34 10.63 -0.06
C ALA A 503 -6.48 10.04 -0.93
N ALA A 504 -6.17 9.02 -1.73
CA ALA A 504 -7.20 8.28 -2.48
C ALA A 504 -8.12 7.46 -1.56
N LEU A 505 -7.58 6.86 -0.49
CA LEU A 505 -8.38 6.23 0.55
C LEU A 505 -9.31 7.25 1.23
N ALA A 506 -8.79 8.44 1.57
CA ALA A 506 -9.59 9.50 2.18
C ALA A 506 -10.79 9.87 1.30
N GLU A 507 -10.58 9.98 -0.02
CA GLU A 507 -11.63 10.24 -0.99
C GLU A 507 -12.68 9.12 -1.04
N VAL A 508 -12.26 7.84 -0.97
CA VAL A 508 -13.18 6.68 -0.91
C VAL A 508 -13.99 6.68 0.38
N ALA A 509 -13.34 7.02 1.50
CA ALA A 509 -13.91 6.91 2.83
C ALA A 509 -14.81 8.09 3.22
N TRP A 510 -14.52 9.28 2.68
CA TRP A 510 -15.22 10.53 3.00
C TRP A 510 -16.24 10.92 1.95
N THR A 511 -15.84 10.95 0.66
CA THR A 511 -16.62 11.54 -0.44
C THR A 511 -17.68 10.57 -0.96
N GLN A 512 -18.88 11.05 -1.22
CA GLN A 512 -19.94 10.27 -1.84
C GLN A 512 -19.57 9.87 -3.28
N PRO A 513 -19.90 8.64 -3.72
CA PRO A 513 -19.48 8.13 -5.03
C PRO A 513 -19.82 9.03 -6.23
N TRP A 514 -20.97 9.72 -6.17
CA TRP A 514 -21.43 10.60 -7.25
C TRP A 514 -20.74 11.96 -7.30
N HIS A 515 -19.98 12.34 -6.25
CA HIS A 515 -19.14 13.55 -6.21
C HIS A 515 -17.69 13.26 -6.65
N LYS A 516 -17.30 11.99 -6.74
CA LYS A 516 -15.94 11.60 -7.14
C LYS A 516 -15.67 11.93 -8.61
N ASN A 517 -14.63 12.73 -8.87
CA ASN A 517 -14.15 13.05 -10.21
C ASN A 517 -12.62 12.93 -10.28
N TRP A 518 -12.15 11.98 -11.09
CA TRP A 518 -10.71 11.69 -11.18
C TRP A 518 -9.85 12.89 -11.59
N ARG A 519 -10.32 13.71 -12.53
CA ARG A 519 -9.56 14.89 -12.98
C ARG A 519 -9.47 15.95 -11.89
N SER A 520 -10.57 16.24 -11.22
CA SER A 520 -10.61 17.20 -10.10
C SER A 520 -9.75 16.70 -8.94
N PHE A 521 -9.82 15.40 -8.62
CA PHE A 521 -8.96 14.78 -7.62
C PHE A 521 -7.47 14.97 -7.94
N LEU A 522 -7.05 14.78 -9.20
CA LEU A 522 -5.65 14.97 -9.59
C LEU A 522 -5.18 16.42 -9.45
N VAL A 523 -6.06 17.40 -9.71
CA VAL A 523 -5.76 18.81 -9.47
C VAL A 523 -5.62 19.10 -7.98
N ALA A 524 -6.52 18.55 -7.15
CA ALA A 524 -6.44 18.65 -5.70
C ALA A 524 -5.18 17.97 -5.16
N MET A 525 -4.79 16.82 -5.72
CA MET A 525 -3.54 16.13 -5.37
C MET A 525 -2.29 16.94 -5.68
N ASP A 526 -2.27 17.71 -6.77
CA ASP A 526 -1.12 18.58 -7.05
C ASP A 526 -0.91 19.60 -5.93
N LYS A 527 -1.99 20.19 -5.40
CA LYS A 527 -1.96 21.10 -4.25
C LYS A 527 -1.61 20.38 -2.93
N PHE A 528 -2.21 19.23 -2.68
CA PHE A 528 -1.90 18.46 -1.49
C PHE A 528 -0.42 18.01 -1.45
N ASN A 529 0.16 17.67 -2.60
CA ASN A 529 1.58 17.33 -2.72
C ASN A 529 2.50 18.52 -2.43
N GLU A 530 2.05 19.77 -2.67
CA GLU A 530 2.79 20.97 -2.23
C GLU A 530 2.86 21.02 -0.69
N HIS A 531 1.75 20.72 0.02
CA HIS A 531 1.73 20.61 1.48
C HIS A 531 2.64 19.47 1.99
N LEU A 532 2.57 18.27 1.38
CA LEU A 532 3.47 17.18 1.73
C LEU A 532 4.94 17.57 1.55
N SER A 533 5.28 18.24 0.43
CA SER A 533 6.63 18.72 0.17
C SER A 533 7.11 19.74 1.22
N ALA A 534 6.25 20.69 1.60
CA ALA A 534 6.57 21.68 2.63
C ALA A 534 6.77 21.06 4.02
N LYS A 535 6.07 19.94 4.31
CA LYS A 535 6.26 19.14 5.52
C LYS A 535 7.51 18.24 5.44
N GLY A 536 8.18 18.14 4.30
CA GLY A 536 9.27 17.20 4.06
C GLY A 536 8.83 15.73 4.05
N ILE A 537 7.57 15.43 3.72
CA ILE A 537 7.04 14.07 3.53
C ILE A 537 7.45 13.55 2.16
N VAL A 538 7.98 12.35 2.12
CA VAL A 538 8.32 11.66 0.87
C VAL A 538 7.05 11.03 0.27
N PHE A 539 6.80 11.28 -1.01
CA PHE A 539 5.66 10.71 -1.72
C PHE A 539 6.04 10.21 -3.12
N ALA A 540 5.29 9.24 -3.61
CA ALA A 540 5.53 8.66 -4.92
C ALA A 540 4.97 9.55 -6.05
N CYS A 541 5.77 9.70 -7.10
CA CYS A 541 5.36 10.32 -8.37
C CYS A 541 5.02 9.28 -9.45
N SER A 542 4.70 8.07 -9.05
CA SER A 542 4.51 6.90 -9.93
C SER A 542 3.39 7.09 -10.96
N MET A 543 2.39 7.89 -10.64
CA MET A 543 1.28 8.27 -11.55
C MET A 543 1.73 9.00 -12.82
N TYR A 544 2.96 9.52 -12.86
CA TYR A 544 3.55 10.18 -14.03
C TYR A 544 4.41 9.24 -14.88
N ASN A 545 4.73 8.04 -14.37
CA ASN A 545 5.55 7.06 -15.07
C ASN A 545 4.76 6.36 -16.17
N ILE A 546 5.46 6.04 -17.26
CA ILE A 546 4.87 5.38 -18.43
C ILE A 546 4.81 3.87 -18.19
N GLN A 547 3.61 3.31 -18.35
CA GLN A 547 3.36 1.89 -18.53
C GLN A 547 3.47 1.55 -20.00
N HIS A 548 4.20 0.52 -20.36
CA HIS A 548 4.28 0.03 -21.74
C HIS A 548 3.60 -1.33 -21.89
N THR A 549 3.24 -1.65 -23.12
CA THR A 549 2.88 -3.00 -23.56
C THR A 549 3.46 -3.21 -24.95
N VAL A 550 4.21 -4.31 -25.12
CA VAL A 550 4.75 -4.70 -26.44
C VAL A 550 4.07 -5.99 -26.87
N THR A 551 3.38 -5.95 -27.99
CA THR A 551 2.59 -7.10 -28.47
C THR A 551 2.95 -7.44 -29.91
N PRO A 552 3.22 -8.72 -30.24
CA PRO A 552 3.31 -9.19 -31.62
C PRO A 552 2.00 -9.02 -32.39
N VAL A 553 2.02 -8.30 -33.52
CA VAL A 553 0.86 -8.06 -34.39
C VAL A 553 1.29 -8.14 -35.84
N ASN A 554 0.79 -9.13 -36.57
CA ASN A 554 1.04 -9.30 -38.02
C ASN A 554 2.52 -9.25 -38.38
N GLY A 555 3.38 -9.94 -37.63
CA GLY A 555 4.82 -10.02 -37.86
C GLY A 555 5.61 -8.74 -37.52
N LYS A 556 5.00 -7.80 -36.78
CA LYS A 556 5.61 -6.58 -36.23
C LYS A 556 5.39 -6.52 -34.74
N LEU A 557 6.12 -5.65 -34.03
CA LEU A 557 5.86 -5.35 -32.65
C LEU A 557 5.06 -4.05 -32.54
N GLN A 558 3.94 -4.09 -31.86
CA GLN A 558 3.14 -2.91 -31.50
C GLN A 558 3.51 -2.48 -30.08
N VAL A 559 4.06 -1.26 -29.94
CA VAL A 559 4.40 -0.65 -28.65
C VAL A 559 3.32 0.35 -28.26
N LYS A 560 2.57 0.05 -27.20
CA LYS A 560 1.59 0.94 -26.58
C LYS A 560 2.19 1.58 -25.36
N LEU A 561 2.04 2.90 -25.21
CA LEU A 561 2.50 3.69 -24.07
C LEU A 561 1.31 4.34 -23.40
N GLU A 562 1.20 4.21 -22.08
CA GLU A 562 0.09 4.76 -21.29
C GLU A 562 0.63 5.45 -20.04
N CYS A 563 -0.05 6.50 -19.59
CA CYS A 563 0.22 7.16 -18.33
C CYS A 563 -1.09 7.35 -17.56
N GLU A 564 -1.04 7.18 -16.25
CA GLU A 564 -2.21 7.33 -15.38
C GLU A 564 -2.71 8.78 -15.32
N ARG A 565 -1.78 9.75 -15.47
CA ARG A 565 -2.08 11.19 -15.55
C ARG A 565 -2.53 11.54 -16.97
N PRO A 566 -3.77 12.04 -17.16
CA PRO A 566 -4.29 12.39 -18.49
C PRO A 566 -3.81 13.74 -19.01
N ASP A 567 -3.24 14.60 -18.15
CA ASP A 567 -2.81 15.98 -18.43
C ASP A 567 -1.31 16.10 -18.71
N VAL A 568 -0.68 14.99 -19.13
CA VAL A 568 0.73 14.97 -19.54
C VAL A 568 0.88 14.63 -21.02
N GLU A 569 1.97 15.08 -21.62
CA GLU A 569 2.41 14.68 -22.96
C GLU A 569 3.46 13.57 -22.85
N ILE A 570 3.24 12.44 -23.53
CA ILE A 570 4.26 11.41 -23.68
C ILE A 570 5.15 11.79 -24.84
N ARG A 571 6.43 12.05 -24.56
CA ARG A 571 7.46 12.35 -25.56
C ARG A 571 8.42 11.16 -25.69
N TYR A 572 8.82 10.86 -26.94
CA TYR A 572 9.65 9.67 -27.20
C TYR A 572 10.70 9.90 -28.30
N THR A 573 11.71 9.03 -28.30
CA THR A 573 12.75 8.87 -29.33
C THR A 573 12.81 7.39 -29.76
N MET A 574 13.33 7.13 -30.96
CA MET A 574 13.47 5.77 -31.51
C MET A 574 14.95 5.34 -31.68
N ASP A 575 15.87 6.24 -31.34
CA ASP A 575 17.32 6.07 -31.51
C ASP A 575 18.10 5.93 -30.20
N GLY A 576 17.36 5.79 -29.08
CA GLY A 576 17.93 5.64 -27.74
C GLY A 576 18.44 6.92 -27.08
N LYS A 577 18.27 8.09 -27.71
CA LYS A 577 18.58 9.39 -27.08
C LYS A 577 17.54 9.75 -26.03
N GLU A 578 17.94 10.54 -25.02
CA GLU A 578 17.00 11.08 -24.02
C GLU A 578 15.94 11.97 -24.70
N PRO A 579 14.64 11.70 -24.43
CA PRO A 579 13.58 12.56 -24.94
C PRO A 579 13.58 13.91 -24.24
N THR A 580 13.23 14.95 -25.00
CA THR A 580 13.04 16.32 -24.51
C THR A 580 11.58 16.74 -24.74
N ASP A 581 11.18 17.90 -24.24
CA ASP A 581 9.87 18.50 -24.48
C ASP A 581 9.57 18.76 -25.98
N ARG A 582 10.62 18.74 -26.82
CA ARG A 582 10.55 18.90 -28.29
C ARG A 582 10.61 17.59 -29.06
N SER A 583 10.83 16.47 -28.38
CA SER A 583 10.85 15.14 -29.02
C SER A 583 9.46 14.76 -29.56
N LEU A 584 9.38 13.70 -30.35
CA LEU A 584 8.13 13.25 -30.95
C LEU A 584 7.03 13.06 -29.89
N LEU A 585 5.83 13.57 -30.20
CA LEU A 585 4.66 13.39 -29.36
C LEU A 585 3.98 12.05 -29.68
N TYR A 586 3.81 11.21 -28.65
CA TYR A 586 3.08 9.95 -28.80
C TYR A 586 1.57 10.20 -28.95
N LYS A 587 1.00 9.70 -30.05
CA LYS A 587 -0.44 9.84 -30.37
C LYS A 587 -1.14 8.51 -30.60
N SER A 588 -0.39 7.49 -30.98
CA SER A 588 -0.91 6.15 -31.30
C SER A 588 0.18 5.11 -31.12
N PRO A 589 -0.15 3.80 -30.99
CA PRO A 589 0.84 2.74 -30.86
C PRO A 589 1.90 2.76 -31.95
N LEU A 590 3.17 2.58 -31.57
CA LEU A 590 4.30 2.56 -32.46
C LEU A 590 4.45 1.16 -33.06
N MET A 591 4.75 1.09 -34.36
CA MET A 591 5.01 -0.18 -35.05
C MET A 591 6.50 -0.35 -35.29
N VAL A 592 7.07 -1.44 -34.79
CA VAL A 592 8.50 -1.73 -34.82
C VAL A 592 8.75 -2.98 -35.65
N THR A 593 9.78 -2.95 -36.51
CA THR A 593 10.13 -4.04 -37.44
C THR A 593 11.60 -4.45 -37.39
N GLY A 594 12.37 -3.98 -36.40
CA GLY A 594 13.80 -4.29 -36.27
C GLY A 594 14.33 -3.89 -34.89
N THR A 595 15.58 -4.23 -34.63
CA THR A 595 16.26 -3.86 -33.36
C THR A 595 16.39 -2.36 -33.23
N GLN A 596 15.88 -1.81 -32.10
CA GLN A 596 15.99 -0.38 -31.78
C GLN A 596 15.74 -0.14 -30.31
N THR A 597 16.12 1.02 -29.81
CA THR A 597 15.84 1.44 -28.45
C THR A 597 14.88 2.62 -28.45
N ILE A 598 13.69 2.42 -27.86
CA ILE A 598 12.74 3.49 -27.63
C ILE A 598 13.01 4.05 -26.22
N LYS A 599 13.15 5.38 -26.13
CA LYS A 599 13.10 6.08 -24.84
C LYS A 599 11.90 7.00 -24.80
N CYS A 600 11.21 7.04 -23.68
CA CYS A 600 10.04 7.90 -23.53
C CYS A 600 9.88 8.38 -22.07
N THR A 601 9.33 9.57 -21.93
CA THR A 601 8.97 10.14 -20.62
C THR A 601 7.79 11.08 -20.76
N THR A 602 7.23 11.54 -19.63
CA THR A 602 6.09 12.44 -19.59
C THR A 602 6.52 13.87 -19.33
N TYR A 603 5.85 14.80 -20.01
CA TYR A 603 6.04 16.26 -19.84
C TYR A 603 4.71 16.94 -19.51
N ARG A 604 4.77 18.01 -18.70
CA ARG A 604 3.66 18.93 -18.44
C ARG A 604 4.20 20.35 -18.38
N ALA A 605 3.65 21.24 -19.21
CA ALA A 605 4.11 22.63 -19.35
C ALA A 605 5.64 22.75 -19.58
N GLY A 606 6.20 21.88 -20.42
CA GLY A 606 7.65 21.86 -20.74
C GLY A 606 8.55 21.25 -19.67
N ARG A 607 8.00 20.86 -18.52
CA ARG A 607 8.74 20.20 -17.42
C ARG A 607 8.57 18.70 -17.47
N GLN A 608 9.67 17.95 -17.34
CA GLN A 608 9.62 16.49 -17.19
C GLN A 608 8.96 16.12 -15.86
N MET A 609 8.01 15.19 -15.90
CA MET A 609 7.24 14.75 -14.75
C MET A 609 7.58 13.31 -14.32
N GLY A 610 7.67 12.37 -15.24
CA GLY A 610 7.97 10.96 -14.97
C GLY A 610 9.45 10.63 -15.19
N LYS A 611 9.84 9.42 -14.77
CA LYS A 611 11.15 8.84 -15.08
C LYS A 611 11.19 8.44 -16.56
N THR A 612 12.38 8.47 -17.17
CA THR A 612 12.55 8.01 -18.56
C THR A 612 12.48 6.47 -18.61
N LEU A 613 11.50 5.96 -19.35
CA LEU A 613 11.40 4.55 -19.71
C LEU A 613 12.34 4.27 -20.89
N THR A 614 13.16 3.24 -20.76
CA THR A 614 14.03 2.74 -21.84
C THR A 614 13.57 1.34 -22.24
N LEU A 615 13.20 1.17 -23.49
CA LEU A 615 12.76 -0.10 -24.08
C LEU A 615 13.74 -0.54 -25.16
N PRO A 616 14.74 -1.37 -24.85
CA PRO A 616 15.63 -1.97 -25.83
C PRO A 616 14.88 -3.15 -26.47
N LEU A 617 14.40 -2.96 -27.70
CA LEU A 617 13.76 -3.99 -28.52
C LEU A 617 14.83 -4.74 -29.30
N VAL A 618 14.97 -6.04 -29.05
CA VAL A 618 15.92 -6.92 -29.74
C VAL A 618 15.18 -7.79 -30.75
N TRP A 619 15.53 -7.65 -32.03
CA TRP A 619 14.91 -8.42 -33.09
C TRP A 619 15.76 -9.66 -33.43
N ASN A 620 15.11 -10.83 -33.39
CA ASN A 620 15.71 -12.13 -33.74
C ASN A 620 14.73 -12.96 -34.60
N LYS A 621 15.06 -14.19 -34.99
CA LYS A 621 14.19 -15.02 -35.83
C LYS A 621 12.85 -15.39 -35.16
N ALA A 622 12.78 -15.44 -33.82
CA ALA A 622 11.57 -15.74 -33.10
C ALA A 622 10.68 -14.48 -32.91
N THR A 623 11.24 -13.28 -33.02
CA THR A 623 10.51 -12.04 -32.71
C THR A 623 9.27 -11.88 -33.58
N ALA A 624 8.14 -11.58 -32.96
CA ALA A 624 6.82 -11.42 -33.57
C ALA A 624 6.30 -12.67 -34.31
N LYS A 625 6.80 -13.88 -34.00
CA LYS A 625 6.33 -15.14 -34.55
C LYS A 625 5.22 -15.75 -33.70
N PRO A 626 4.34 -16.57 -34.33
CA PRO A 626 3.31 -17.30 -33.59
C PRO A 626 3.90 -18.29 -32.59
N VAL A 627 3.40 -18.27 -31.35
CA VAL A 627 3.65 -19.32 -30.36
C VAL A 627 2.39 -20.19 -30.26
N LEU A 628 2.57 -21.49 -30.53
CA LEU A 628 1.49 -22.46 -30.60
C LEU A 628 1.25 -23.08 -29.21
N GLY A 629 -0.02 -23.34 -28.89
CA GLY A 629 -0.43 -24.03 -27.66
C GLY A 629 -0.64 -23.11 -26.44
N ASN A 630 -0.08 -21.88 -26.44
CA ASN A 630 -0.26 -20.91 -25.36
C ASN A 630 -0.25 -19.47 -25.88
N THR A 631 -1.43 -18.88 -26.02
CA THR A 631 -1.58 -17.51 -26.55
C THR A 631 -1.04 -16.44 -25.60
N GLN A 632 -1.04 -16.67 -24.31
CA GLN A 632 -0.50 -15.72 -23.33
C GLN A 632 1.02 -15.72 -23.35
N ALA A 633 1.66 -16.90 -23.37
CA ALA A 633 3.10 -17.02 -23.57
C ALA A 633 3.55 -16.35 -24.87
N GLY A 634 2.75 -16.49 -25.96
CA GLY A 634 3.03 -15.86 -27.25
C GLY A 634 3.02 -14.35 -27.27
N LYS A 635 2.48 -13.69 -26.27
CA LYS A 635 2.54 -12.23 -26.12
C LYS A 635 3.83 -11.75 -25.46
N ILE A 636 4.51 -12.63 -24.72
CA ILE A 636 5.69 -12.32 -23.92
C ILE A 636 6.95 -12.89 -24.56
N LEU A 637 6.98 -14.19 -24.82
CA LEU A 637 8.20 -14.92 -25.19
C LEU A 637 8.82 -14.52 -26.54
N VAL A 638 8.15 -13.70 -27.35
CA VAL A 638 8.60 -13.27 -28.69
C VAL A 638 8.34 -11.78 -28.94
N ASN A 639 8.25 -10.98 -27.88
CA ASN A 639 7.97 -9.54 -27.98
C ASN A 639 9.23 -8.66 -28.05
N GLY A 640 10.43 -9.26 -28.00
CA GLY A 640 11.71 -8.57 -28.13
C GLY A 640 12.12 -7.79 -26.85
N ILE A 641 11.40 -7.92 -25.73
CA ILE A 641 11.67 -7.24 -24.46
C ILE A 641 12.18 -8.25 -23.42
N ARG A 642 13.15 -7.82 -22.64
CA ARG A 642 13.67 -8.59 -21.50
C ARG A 642 12.99 -8.14 -20.22
N GLY A 643 12.56 -9.08 -19.39
CA GLY A 643 12.00 -8.84 -18.07
C GLY A 643 12.98 -8.12 -17.14
N SER A 644 12.46 -7.40 -16.15
CA SER A 644 13.25 -6.75 -15.10
C SER A 644 13.73 -7.74 -14.03
N LEU A 645 14.42 -7.27 -12.99
CA LEU A 645 14.74 -8.09 -11.80
C LEU A 645 13.53 -8.31 -10.87
N ARG A 646 12.31 -8.04 -11.34
CA ARG A 646 11.04 -8.29 -10.63
C ARG A 646 10.31 -9.42 -11.35
N GLN A 647 10.29 -10.63 -10.79
CA GLN A 647 9.60 -11.77 -11.42
C GLN A 647 8.09 -11.57 -11.59
N SER A 648 7.52 -10.56 -10.94
CA SER A 648 6.10 -10.19 -11.04
C SER A 648 5.83 -9.08 -12.06
N ASP A 649 6.83 -8.57 -12.76
CA ASP A 649 6.57 -7.68 -13.88
C ASP A 649 5.94 -8.48 -15.04
N PHE A 650 5.19 -7.79 -15.89
CA PHE A 650 4.39 -8.45 -16.92
C PHE A 650 5.21 -8.92 -18.15
N GLU A 651 6.51 -8.69 -18.17
CA GLU A 651 7.43 -9.23 -19.17
C GLU A 651 7.96 -10.63 -18.81
N TRP A 652 7.57 -11.16 -17.64
CA TRP A 652 7.81 -12.54 -17.26
C TRP A 652 6.57 -13.39 -17.46
N HIS A 653 6.71 -14.51 -18.14
CA HIS A 653 5.68 -15.55 -18.21
C HIS A 653 6.03 -16.69 -17.25
N SER A 654 5.09 -17.05 -16.37
CA SER A 654 5.17 -18.22 -15.49
C SER A 654 4.04 -19.19 -15.79
N TRP A 655 4.24 -20.45 -15.42
CA TRP A 655 3.23 -21.49 -15.55
C TRP A 655 2.63 -21.80 -14.17
N GLU A 656 1.38 -22.31 -14.15
CA GLU A 656 0.70 -22.73 -12.90
C GLU A 656 1.42 -23.91 -12.25
N SER A 657 1.91 -24.85 -13.09
CA SER A 657 2.78 -25.96 -12.66
C SER A 657 4.08 -25.89 -13.47
N SER A 658 5.19 -26.06 -12.77
CA SER A 658 6.54 -26.08 -13.35
C SER A 658 7.09 -27.51 -13.57
N ASP A 659 6.30 -28.54 -13.37
CA ASP A 659 6.73 -29.94 -13.56
C ASP A 659 7.26 -30.18 -14.97
N SER A 660 6.52 -29.72 -15.99
CA SER A 660 6.94 -29.73 -17.37
C SER A 660 6.22 -28.66 -18.17
N VAL A 661 6.95 -27.76 -18.77
CA VAL A 661 6.42 -26.69 -19.62
C VAL A 661 6.88 -26.90 -21.07
N ALA A 662 5.95 -26.76 -22.02
CA ALA A 662 6.24 -26.93 -23.43
C ALA A 662 5.53 -25.85 -24.26
N PHE A 663 6.23 -25.28 -25.23
CA PHE A 663 5.67 -24.38 -26.22
C PHE A 663 6.43 -24.47 -27.55
N THR A 664 5.79 -24.10 -28.64
CA THR A 664 6.35 -24.20 -30.00
C THR A 664 6.27 -22.84 -30.69
N ILE A 665 7.37 -22.39 -31.27
CA ILE A 665 7.47 -21.20 -32.13
C ILE A 665 7.40 -21.62 -33.58
N ASP A 666 6.45 -21.08 -34.35
CA ASP A 666 6.37 -21.25 -35.80
C ASP A 666 7.13 -20.11 -36.51
N LEU A 667 8.31 -20.36 -37.02
CA LEU A 667 9.11 -19.39 -37.77
C LEU A 667 8.49 -19.02 -39.12
N GLN A 668 7.38 -19.68 -39.51
CA GLN A 668 6.61 -19.50 -40.76
C GLN A 668 7.33 -19.92 -42.05
N LYS A 669 8.61 -20.17 -41.99
CA LYS A 669 9.45 -20.72 -43.05
C LYS A 669 10.58 -21.55 -42.45
N LYS A 670 11.23 -22.37 -43.29
CA LYS A 670 12.43 -23.08 -42.88
C LYS A 670 13.59 -22.11 -42.74
N GLU A 671 14.27 -22.15 -41.60
CA GLU A 671 15.43 -21.33 -41.28
C GLU A 671 16.59 -22.21 -40.84
N SER A 672 17.83 -21.72 -41.06
CA SER A 672 19.02 -22.31 -40.45
C SER A 672 19.16 -21.76 -39.03
N LEU A 673 19.21 -22.63 -38.04
CA LEU A 673 19.16 -22.33 -36.64
C LEU A 673 20.54 -22.55 -36.01
N ARG A 674 21.17 -21.49 -35.53
CA ARG A 674 22.49 -21.56 -34.88
C ARG A 674 22.33 -21.88 -33.41
N SER A 675 21.48 -21.14 -32.73
CA SER A 675 21.24 -21.25 -31.29
C SER A 675 19.82 -20.88 -30.90
N VAL A 676 19.40 -21.39 -29.76
CA VAL A 676 18.23 -20.93 -29.02
C VAL A 676 18.69 -20.44 -27.66
N SER A 677 18.26 -19.24 -27.26
CA SER A 677 18.51 -18.69 -25.96
C SER A 677 17.17 -18.39 -25.29
N VAL A 678 17.01 -18.81 -24.04
CA VAL A 678 15.80 -18.58 -23.23
C VAL A 678 16.19 -17.79 -21.99
N GLY A 679 15.61 -16.61 -21.83
CA GLY A 679 15.87 -15.80 -20.66
C GLY A 679 15.10 -16.28 -19.44
N CYS A 680 15.81 -16.47 -18.33
CA CYS A 680 15.30 -16.94 -17.05
C CYS A 680 15.59 -15.92 -15.93
N ILE A 681 14.75 -15.90 -14.89
CA ILE A 681 15.05 -15.22 -13.63
C ILE A 681 15.19 -16.22 -12.50
N THR A 682 16.21 -16.01 -11.66
CA THR A 682 16.27 -16.56 -10.31
C THR A 682 15.88 -15.47 -9.31
N ASN A 683 14.94 -15.77 -8.44
CA ASN A 683 14.63 -15.00 -7.23
C ASN A 683 14.49 -15.97 -6.06
N TYR A 684 15.61 -16.15 -5.34
CA TYR A 684 15.73 -17.16 -4.28
C TYR A 684 14.67 -16.99 -3.19
N GLY A 685 14.43 -15.74 -2.77
CA GLY A 685 13.42 -15.45 -1.74
C GLY A 685 11.98 -15.75 -2.15
N MET A 686 11.71 -15.89 -3.45
CA MET A 686 10.37 -16.13 -4.00
C MET A 686 10.21 -17.51 -4.66
N ALA A 687 11.19 -18.41 -4.48
CA ALA A 687 11.22 -19.73 -5.10
C ALA A 687 11.08 -19.71 -6.63
N ALA A 688 11.56 -18.65 -7.28
CA ALA A 688 11.69 -18.56 -8.73
C ALA A 688 13.08 -19.03 -9.13
N HIS A 689 13.16 -20.05 -9.99
CA HIS A 689 14.41 -20.70 -10.37
C HIS A 689 14.43 -21.06 -11.85
N LYS A 690 15.63 -21.27 -12.41
CA LYS A 690 15.75 -21.84 -13.73
C LYS A 690 15.31 -23.31 -13.75
N PRO A 691 14.95 -23.85 -14.92
CA PRO A 691 14.54 -25.26 -15.03
C PRO A 691 15.68 -26.22 -14.67
N ALA A 692 15.33 -27.44 -14.24
CA ALA A 692 16.32 -28.51 -14.04
C ALA A 692 16.81 -29.11 -15.35
N ASP A 693 15.97 -29.11 -16.37
CA ASP A 693 16.28 -29.58 -17.72
C ASP A 693 15.59 -28.70 -18.74
N ILE A 694 16.25 -28.44 -19.87
CA ILE A 694 15.67 -27.73 -21.00
C ILE A 694 16.12 -28.40 -22.31
N GLU A 695 15.15 -28.64 -23.18
CA GLU A 695 15.36 -29.31 -24.45
C GLU A 695 14.83 -28.48 -25.60
N VAL A 696 15.52 -28.54 -26.74
CA VAL A 696 15.06 -27.95 -28.00
C VAL A 696 14.83 -29.07 -29.02
N TRP A 697 13.63 -29.05 -29.58
CA TRP A 697 13.18 -29.95 -30.61
C TRP A 697 12.81 -29.18 -31.86
N VAL A 698 13.14 -29.72 -33.04
CA VAL A 698 12.91 -29.05 -34.33
C VAL A 698 12.04 -29.92 -35.23
N SER A 699 11.11 -29.28 -35.97
CA SER A 699 10.26 -29.94 -36.96
C SER A 699 10.09 -29.04 -38.21
N ASN A 700 9.72 -29.67 -39.32
CA ASN A 700 9.35 -28.97 -40.57
C ASN A 700 7.84 -28.94 -40.84
N ASP A 701 7.05 -29.79 -40.16
CA ASP A 701 5.65 -30.03 -40.40
C ASP A 701 4.76 -29.94 -39.13
N ASN A 702 5.36 -29.61 -37.98
CA ASN A 702 4.73 -29.57 -36.68
C ASN A 702 4.20 -30.94 -36.18
N ARG A 703 4.68 -32.05 -36.74
CA ARG A 703 4.30 -33.42 -36.37
C ARG A 703 5.52 -34.22 -35.97
N ASP A 704 6.48 -34.36 -36.87
CA ASP A 704 7.70 -35.13 -36.65
C ASP A 704 8.77 -34.24 -36.05
N TYR A 705 8.97 -34.34 -34.74
CA TYR A 705 9.98 -33.59 -34.01
C TYR A 705 11.21 -34.45 -33.71
N ARG A 706 12.38 -33.85 -33.86
CA ARG A 706 13.65 -34.43 -33.41
C ARG A 706 14.30 -33.55 -32.35
N LYS A 707 14.80 -34.12 -31.29
CA LYS A 707 15.64 -33.43 -30.32
C LYS A 707 16.97 -33.03 -30.97
N VAL A 708 17.32 -31.76 -30.85
CA VAL A 708 18.56 -31.22 -31.48
C VAL A 708 19.55 -30.70 -30.44
N SER A 709 19.06 -30.30 -29.26
CA SER A 709 19.89 -29.82 -28.14
C SER A 709 19.20 -30.01 -26.82
N GLY A 710 19.96 -29.95 -25.72
CA GLY A 710 19.42 -29.97 -24.37
C GLY A 710 20.50 -29.70 -23.34
N LYS A 711 20.09 -29.24 -22.16
CA LYS A 711 20.98 -28.94 -21.04
C LYS A 711 20.30 -29.27 -19.71
N GLN A 712 21.03 -29.99 -18.87
CA GLN A 712 20.64 -30.29 -17.50
C GLN A 712 21.45 -29.43 -16.52
N PHE A 713 20.86 -29.12 -15.38
CA PHE A 713 21.49 -28.30 -14.35
C PHE A 713 21.50 -29.05 -13.02
N THR A 714 22.55 -28.83 -12.25
CA THR A 714 22.68 -29.36 -10.89
C THR A 714 21.90 -28.50 -9.88
N ASP A 715 21.56 -29.06 -8.73
CA ASP A 715 20.88 -28.31 -7.65
C ASP A 715 21.64 -27.04 -7.24
N GLY A 716 22.97 -27.09 -7.21
CA GLY A 716 23.80 -25.93 -6.88
C GLY A 716 23.75 -24.82 -7.93
N GLU A 717 23.43 -25.14 -9.20
CA GLU A 717 23.21 -24.14 -10.25
C GLU A 717 21.77 -23.62 -10.23
N ILE A 718 20.79 -24.43 -9.84
CA ILE A 718 19.37 -24.10 -9.80
C ILE A 718 19.07 -23.22 -8.57
N PHE A 719 19.41 -23.70 -7.36
CA PHE A 719 19.06 -23.09 -6.08
C PHE A 719 20.12 -22.08 -5.60
N ARG A 720 20.73 -21.34 -6.53
CA ARG A 720 21.70 -20.29 -6.22
C ARG A 720 21.03 -19.10 -5.54
N GLU A 721 21.65 -18.62 -4.44
CA GLU A 721 21.11 -17.47 -3.69
C GLU A 721 21.17 -16.15 -4.47
N GLY A 722 20.19 -15.28 -4.22
CA GLY A 722 20.10 -13.94 -4.77
C GLY A 722 19.00 -13.78 -5.83
N THR A 723 18.97 -12.57 -6.41
CA THR A 723 18.06 -12.24 -7.51
C THR A 723 18.86 -11.79 -8.72
N PHE A 724 18.77 -12.54 -9.82
CA PHE A 724 19.51 -12.26 -11.08
C PHE A 724 18.81 -12.87 -12.27
N LYS A 725 19.17 -12.37 -13.47
CA LYS A 725 18.73 -12.91 -14.77
C LYS A 725 19.87 -13.64 -15.44
N GLU A 726 19.54 -14.68 -16.17
CA GLU A 726 20.50 -15.43 -16.98
C GLU A 726 19.85 -15.95 -18.26
N ASP A 727 20.66 -16.16 -19.29
CA ASP A 727 20.23 -16.77 -20.53
C ASP A 727 20.70 -18.23 -20.58
N VAL A 728 19.75 -19.15 -20.77
CA VAL A 728 20.05 -20.54 -21.07
C VAL A 728 20.25 -20.67 -22.58
N VAL A 729 21.50 -20.75 -22.98
CA VAL A 729 21.88 -20.85 -24.41
C VAL A 729 22.11 -22.32 -24.81
N LEU A 730 21.46 -22.73 -25.91
CA LEU A 730 21.57 -24.07 -26.50
C LEU A 730 22.06 -23.93 -27.96
N ASP A 731 23.18 -24.53 -28.27
CA ASP A 731 23.73 -24.58 -29.63
C ASP A 731 22.97 -25.62 -30.48
N LEU A 732 22.57 -25.25 -31.68
CA LEU A 732 21.82 -26.08 -32.62
C LEU A 732 22.64 -26.50 -33.85
N ASN A 733 23.92 -26.18 -33.91
CA ASN A 733 24.84 -26.60 -34.99
C ASN A 733 24.32 -26.32 -36.40
N LYS A 734 23.59 -25.20 -36.61
CA LYS A 734 22.99 -24.82 -37.92
C LYS A 734 21.90 -25.80 -38.40
N GLU A 735 21.15 -26.39 -37.49
CA GLU A 735 19.99 -27.18 -37.83
C GLU A 735 18.99 -26.44 -38.70
N ILE A 736 18.25 -27.15 -39.55
CA ILE A 736 17.24 -26.56 -40.42
C ILE A 736 15.84 -26.96 -39.90
N GLY A 737 14.99 -25.97 -39.65
CA GLY A 737 13.62 -26.22 -39.23
C GLY A 737 12.73 -25.01 -39.34
N ARG A 738 11.40 -25.26 -39.33
CA ARG A 738 10.37 -24.23 -39.29
C ARG A 738 9.77 -24.08 -37.87
N TYR A 739 9.55 -25.20 -37.19
CA TYR A 739 8.98 -25.24 -35.86
C TYR A 739 10.04 -25.53 -34.84
N VAL A 740 10.16 -24.67 -33.83
CA VAL A 740 11.09 -24.83 -32.71
C VAL A 740 10.28 -25.03 -31.46
N ARG A 741 10.36 -26.25 -30.90
CA ARG A 741 9.70 -26.61 -29.65
C ARG A 741 10.71 -26.59 -28.52
N ILE A 742 10.36 -25.89 -27.44
CA ILE A 742 11.12 -25.84 -26.19
C ILE A 742 10.34 -26.61 -25.15
N ILE A 743 11.00 -27.54 -24.47
CA ILE A 743 10.47 -28.29 -23.34
C ILE A 743 11.40 -28.04 -22.16
N ALA A 744 10.84 -27.56 -21.04
CA ALA A 744 11.59 -27.35 -19.83
C ALA A 744 10.95 -28.09 -18.67
N LYS A 745 11.76 -28.70 -17.81
CA LYS A 745 11.34 -29.44 -16.63
C LYS A 745 11.70 -28.65 -15.37
N GLY A 746 10.77 -28.50 -14.44
CA GLY A 746 10.97 -27.85 -13.15
C GLY A 746 11.92 -28.63 -12.25
N ALA A 747 12.45 -27.95 -11.25
CA ALA A 747 13.35 -28.54 -10.26
C ALA A 747 12.59 -29.27 -9.11
N GLY A 748 11.24 -29.29 -9.15
CA GLY A 748 10.43 -29.81 -8.06
C GLY A 748 10.40 -28.87 -6.87
N GLU A 749 10.47 -29.42 -5.67
CA GLU A 749 10.41 -28.66 -4.43
C GLU A 749 11.78 -28.09 -4.03
N CYS A 750 11.76 -26.90 -3.43
CA CYS A 750 12.94 -26.27 -2.86
C CYS A 750 13.53 -27.14 -1.74
N PRO A 751 14.87 -27.35 -1.70
CA PRO A 751 15.51 -28.22 -0.73
C PRO A 751 15.39 -27.69 0.71
N ALA A 752 15.63 -28.57 1.71
CA ALA A 752 15.55 -28.23 3.13
C ALA A 752 16.46 -27.05 3.55
N THR A 753 17.53 -26.78 2.82
CA THR A 753 18.47 -25.66 3.05
C THR A 753 17.99 -24.34 2.46
N HIS A 754 16.91 -24.34 1.67
CA HIS A 754 16.33 -23.17 1.06
C HIS A 754 15.59 -22.30 2.10
N VAL A 755 15.40 -20.98 1.85
CA VAL A 755 14.57 -20.11 2.71
C VAL A 755 13.07 -20.46 2.63
N ARG A 756 12.68 -21.24 1.62
CA ARG A 756 11.32 -21.76 1.40
C ARG A 756 11.35 -23.29 1.15
N PRO A 757 11.70 -24.08 2.16
CA PRO A 757 11.81 -25.52 1.99
C PRO A 757 10.44 -26.13 1.67
N GLY A 758 10.41 -27.11 0.74
CA GLY A 758 9.18 -27.78 0.31
C GLY A 758 8.24 -26.97 -0.58
N GLN A 759 8.57 -25.70 -0.88
CA GLN A 759 7.80 -24.92 -1.85
C GLN A 759 8.23 -25.28 -3.28
N GLU A 760 7.26 -25.39 -4.21
CA GLU A 760 7.54 -25.63 -5.62
C GLU A 760 8.44 -24.55 -6.21
N ALA A 761 9.52 -24.95 -6.89
CA ALA A 761 10.45 -24.10 -7.61
C ALA A 761 9.84 -23.71 -8.97
N ARG A 762 9.37 -22.48 -9.10
CA ARG A 762 8.65 -21.99 -10.29
C ARG A 762 9.57 -21.48 -11.37
N ILE A 763 9.24 -21.81 -12.62
CA ILE A 763 9.95 -21.34 -13.83
C ILE A 763 9.31 -20.04 -14.33
N TYR A 764 10.17 -19.07 -14.67
CA TYR A 764 9.79 -17.82 -15.33
C TYR A 764 10.68 -17.59 -16.56
N PHE A 765 10.06 -17.38 -17.71
CA PHE A 765 10.74 -17.01 -18.95
C PHE A 765 10.29 -15.63 -19.44
N ASP A 766 11.22 -14.83 -19.99
CA ASP A 766 10.91 -13.52 -20.60
C ASP A 766 10.91 -13.59 -22.13
N GLU A 767 12.04 -13.82 -22.75
CA GLU A 767 12.20 -13.78 -24.21
C GLU A 767 12.91 -15.03 -24.70
N VAL A 768 12.47 -15.52 -25.85
CA VAL A 768 13.16 -16.57 -26.59
C VAL A 768 13.85 -15.96 -27.82
N MET A 769 15.15 -16.08 -27.86
CA MET A 769 15.96 -15.58 -28.97
C MET A 769 16.44 -16.77 -29.82
N ILE A 770 16.21 -16.71 -31.14
CA ILE A 770 16.66 -17.72 -32.13
C ILE A 770 17.57 -17.03 -33.14
N GLU A 771 18.78 -17.56 -33.28
CA GLU A 771 19.78 -17.08 -34.25
C GLU A 771 19.96 -18.01 -35.46
#